data_cb85f23913ab46a9816c8801ca335b94
#
_entry.id   cb85f23913ab46a9816c8801ca335b94
#
_cell.length_a   1.000
_cell.length_b   1.000
_cell.length_c   1.000
_cell.angle_alpha   90.00
_cell.angle_beta   90.00
_cell.angle_gamma   90.00
#
_symmetry.space_group_name_H-M   'P 1'
#
loop_
_entity.id
_entity.type
_entity.pdbx_description
1 polymer ?
#
loop_
_entity_poly.entity_id
_entity_poly.type
_entity_poly.pdbx_seq_one_letter_code
_entity_poly.pdbx_strand_id
1 'polypeptide(L)'
;MAEYYGWAGKILRVDLTTGEITTQDDEKYHKYIGGMGMAYRIMYEEAPMELDPYDEKALVIFGVGPLTGAGVPCSGRMNVTFRSTWSKGHSIIDAHMGGHIGSMLKYAGYDGIVVSGISEKPVYLRIEDGNVSLEDASEIWGKGTFAANKWMVEQNGREFETASIGPAGENLVDYSTLNTSFGNSGGAGLGAAMGNKKLKGLAIRGTGSVKVADPKKVLELSNYMMGNLIGGNNNHNVPAQPQSWAEYSATSGKNRWSGAPGRMWKKAPGGPVDTGEQPYNDINKVALRCFKGYFDFGAPAAEYTVKNGGCSSCPIRCYTEYDVDPLADYDLPTHNSNTCMPVLYGTRVYPDGVHDFKYEGDGTMVINLAWSHAVDDMGLWDNYGNLNRDLQWILRMPREEATKYISEAEYDSLPWEWEKAGDPRWEVELIRRMAYGEGDLSVIAKGTLAMMEKFGLPKSWLDRDDGATNSNLIYNGFPNHHGPAEAWQVGMLYNLVYNRDCMIHEIVCETGSGAPYEVTKKVMEDFFGEGCYDKAKAYTPINENKAKLAAYCVNDKNFHDSATLCNWMWPMTQSPSKERDYHGDLDLQADFMTAVTGETYTQAGLQEDGARITQMLRAMTAISFQQNCGSANLRQEHDAICDWVFDKDPDFKAFEEGTTKLDRADMEKAKDLFYDIFGWDRTTGVPTRETLEKYDLADMADDLEKRGIYAQNTAAAE
;
A
#
# COMPACT_ATOMS: atom_id res chain seq x y z
N MET A 1 14.19 19.02 28.55
CA MET A 1 13.88 17.99 27.55
C MET A 1 15.18 17.63 26.91
N ALA A 2 15.44 16.33 26.70
CA ALA A 2 16.57 15.90 25.90
C ALA A 2 16.45 16.51 24.49
N GLU A 3 17.58 16.79 23.88
CA GLU A 3 17.63 17.37 22.54
C GLU A 3 17.96 16.23 21.57
N TYR A 4 16.97 15.85 20.76
CA TYR A 4 17.14 14.78 19.76
C TYR A 4 17.38 15.36 18.37
N TYR A 5 18.16 14.65 17.56
CA TYR A 5 18.31 14.91 16.14
C TYR A 5 17.47 13.89 15.35
N GLY A 6 16.75 14.36 14.36
CA GLY A 6 15.83 13.54 13.57
C GLY A 6 14.46 13.33 14.23
N TRP A 7 14.39 13.10 15.53
CA TRP A 7 13.13 12.99 16.27
C TRP A 7 12.70 14.34 16.85
N ALA A 8 11.39 14.53 16.94
CA ALA A 8 10.77 15.67 17.63
C ALA A 8 10.73 15.46 19.15
N GLY A 9 10.81 14.22 19.59
CA GLY A 9 10.87 13.82 21.00
C GLY A 9 9.50 13.75 21.69
N LYS A 10 8.39 13.75 20.93
CA LYS A 10 7.04 13.76 21.51
C LYS A 10 6.02 13.02 20.66
N ILE A 11 5.14 12.32 21.35
CA ILE A 11 3.91 11.75 20.80
C ILE A 11 2.71 12.52 21.37
N LEU A 12 1.80 12.89 20.50
CA LEU A 12 0.51 13.47 20.88
C LEU A 12 -0.46 12.36 21.27
N ARG A 13 -1.14 12.52 22.40
CA ARG A 13 -2.18 11.62 22.90
C ARG A 13 -3.52 12.31 22.83
N VAL A 14 -4.51 11.70 22.20
CA VAL A 14 -5.85 12.24 22.03
C VAL A 14 -6.88 11.18 22.43
N ASP A 15 -7.63 11.43 23.48
CA ASP A 15 -8.78 10.64 23.87
C ASP A 15 -10.06 11.33 23.39
N LEU A 16 -10.74 10.71 22.45
CA LEU A 16 -11.94 11.29 21.82
C LEU A 16 -13.18 11.20 22.71
N THR A 17 -13.22 10.28 23.68
CA THR A 17 -14.35 10.15 24.62
C THR A 17 -14.34 11.28 25.64
N THR A 18 -13.18 11.59 26.18
CA THR A 18 -13.02 12.62 27.22
C THR A 18 -12.68 14.00 26.66
N GLY A 19 -12.16 14.05 25.44
CA GLY A 19 -11.56 15.24 24.82
C GLY A 19 -10.19 15.61 25.42
N GLU A 20 -9.58 14.72 26.19
CA GLU A 20 -8.27 14.96 26.77
C GLU A 20 -7.17 14.90 25.69
N ILE A 21 -6.30 15.91 25.71
CA ILE A 21 -5.14 16.02 24.82
C ILE A 21 -3.89 16.20 25.66
N THR A 22 -2.96 15.26 25.56
CA THR A 22 -1.69 15.26 26.30
C THR A 22 -0.51 14.95 25.39
N THR A 23 0.69 15.05 25.93
CA THR A 23 1.92 14.69 25.23
C THR A 23 2.72 13.68 26.05
N GLN A 24 3.39 12.78 25.34
CA GLN A 24 4.28 11.77 25.92
C GLN A 24 5.66 11.91 25.29
N ASP A 25 6.71 11.70 26.08
CA ASP A 25 8.08 11.52 25.57
C ASP A 25 8.19 10.22 24.78
N ASP A 26 8.92 10.22 23.68
CA ASP A 26 9.01 9.09 22.77
C ASP A 26 10.38 8.38 22.80
N GLU A 27 11.34 8.81 23.63
CA GLU A 27 12.70 8.29 23.67
C GLU A 27 12.76 6.76 23.75
N LYS A 28 11.88 6.14 24.54
CA LYS A 28 11.84 4.68 24.69
C LYS A 28 11.49 3.95 23.38
N TYR A 29 10.91 4.65 22.41
CA TYR A 29 10.51 4.09 21.11
C TYR A 29 11.56 4.30 20.01
N HIS A 30 12.61 5.11 20.23
CA HIS A 30 13.62 5.36 19.21
C HIS A 30 14.32 4.08 18.75
N LYS A 31 14.45 3.06 19.63
CA LYS A 31 14.95 1.74 19.25
C LYS A 31 14.09 0.97 18.23
N TYR A 32 12.86 1.44 17.97
CA TYR A 32 11.97 0.95 16.93
C TYR A 32 11.91 1.92 15.74
N ILE A 33 12.90 2.81 15.60
CA ILE A 33 13.08 3.83 14.57
C ILE A 33 12.04 4.95 14.66
N GLY A 34 10.77 4.67 14.47
CA GLY A 34 9.66 5.62 14.39
C GLY A 34 8.48 5.01 13.65
N GLY A 35 7.68 5.81 12.99
CA GLY A 35 6.61 5.39 12.09
C GLY A 35 5.91 4.10 12.51
N MET A 36 6.03 3.07 11.69
CA MET A 36 5.41 1.76 11.92
C MET A 36 5.98 1.04 13.16
N GLY A 37 7.28 1.01 13.34
CA GLY A 37 7.89 0.27 14.45
C GLY A 37 7.50 0.82 15.82
N MET A 38 7.47 2.15 15.95
CA MET A 38 6.95 2.84 17.14
C MET A 38 5.46 2.52 17.34
N ALA A 39 4.66 2.62 16.30
CA ALA A 39 3.22 2.37 16.36
C ALA A 39 2.89 0.91 16.74
N TYR A 40 3.62 -0.06 16.21
CA TYR A 40 3.47 -1.47 16.58
C TYR A 40 3.79 -1.72 18.05
N ARG A 41 4.85 -1.09 18.57
CA ARG A 41 5.19 -1.22 19.98
C ARG A 41 4.12 -0.61 20.88
N ILE A 42 3.63 0.58 20.58
CA ILE A 42 2.54 1.22 21.32
C ILE A 42 1.27 0.37 21.26
N MET A 43 0.93 -0.14 20.06
CA MET A 43 -0.24 -1.00 19.87
C MET A 43 -0.17 -2.24 20.76
N TYR A 44 0.99 -2.89 20.82
CA TYR A 44 1.22 -4.06 21.67
C TYR A 44 1.10 -3.73 23.16
N GLU A 45 1.70 -2.62 23.61
CA GLU A 45 1.70 -2.22 25.00
C GLU A 45 0.33 -1.80 25.54
N GLU A 46 -0.52 -1.20 24.69
CA GLU A 46 -1.70 -0.48 25.14
C GLU A 46 -3.04 -1.02 24.60
N ALA A 47 -3.04 -1.70 23.47
CA ALA A 47 -4.26 -2.24 22.87
C ALA A 47 -4.25 -3.78 22.90
N PRO A 48 -4.95 -4.41 23.84
CA PRO A 48 -5.07 -5.86 23.88
C PRO A 48 -5.48 -6.44 22.51
N MET A 49 -4.82 -7.53 22.09
CA MET A 49 -5.05 -8.14 20.78
C MET A 49 -6.43 -8.83 20.67
N GLU A 50 -7.15 -8.94 21.78
CA GLU A 50 -8.50 -9.48 21.89
C GLU A 50 -9.61 -8.47 21.56
N LEU A 51 -9.28 -7.19 21.48
CA LEU A 51 -10.29 -6.17 21.21
C LEU A 51 -10.88 -6.31 19.81
N ASP A 52 -12.17 -6.07 19.70
CA ASP A 52 -12.81 -5.83 18.42
C ASP A 52 -12.18 -4.61 17.74
N PRO A 53 -11.97 -4.61 16.42
CA PRO A 53 -11.41 -3.44 15.72
C PRO A 53 -12.20 -2.14 15.95
N TYR A 54 -13.48 -2.23 16.24
CA TYR A 54 -14.36 -1.09 16.52
C TYR A 54 -14.55 -0.80 18.02
N ASP A 55 -13.82 -1.49 18.90
CA ASP A 55 -13.87 -1.20 20.34
C ASP A 55 -13.38 0.24 20.61
N GLU A 56 -13.96 0.86 21.65
CA GLU A 56 -13.56 2.19 22.10
C GLU A 56 -12.06 2.29 22.40
N LYS A 57 -11.48 1.22 22.96
CA LYS A 57 -10.06 1.13 23.32
C LYS A 57 -9.14 0.79 22.12
N ALA A 58 -9.70 0.43 20.98
CA ALA A 58 -8.88 0.22 19.79
C ALA A 58 -8.20 1.52 19.38
N LEU A 59 -6.92 1.46 19.05
CA LEU A 59 -6.10 2.62 18.73
C LEU A 59 -6.02 2.86 17.22
N VAL A 60 -5.92 4.13 16.85
CA VAL A 60 -5.43 4.58 15.54
C VAL A 60 -4.17 5.41 15.79
N ILE A 61 -3.03 4.98 15.26
CA ILE A 61 -1.72 5.57 15.56
C ILE A 61 -1.09 6.08 14.27
N PHE A 62 -0.90 7.39 14.19
CA PHE A 62 -0.14 8.05 13.13
C PHE A 62 1.31 8.19 13.58
N GLY A 63 2.26 7.87 12.70
CA GLY A 63 3.68 7.94 13.04
C GLY A 63 4.55 8.39 11.88
N VAL A 64 5.61 9.13 12.19
CA VAL A 64 6.64 9.55 11.26
C VAL A 64 8.03 9.13 11.75
N GLY A 65 8.95 8.96 10.82
CA GLY A 65 10.31 8.53 11.14
C GLY A 65 11.30 9.68 11.35
N PRO A 66 12.54 9.37 11.74
CA PRO A 66 13.57 10.39 12.00
C PRO A 66 14.01 11.14 10.73
N LEU A 67 13.84 10.56 9.56
CA LEU A 67 14.21 11.17 8.29
C LEU A 67 13.16 12.14 7.73
N THR A 68 11.92 12.07 8.25
CA THR A 68 10.80 12.91 7.80
C THR A 68 11.07 14.39 8.14
N GLY A 69 10.97 15.24 7.15
CA GLY A 69 11.20 16.69 7.32
C GLY A 69 12.68 17.10 7.41
N ALA A 70 13.62 16.15 7.40
CA ALA A 70 15.06 16.39 7.50
C ALA A 70 15.76 16.69 6.15
N GLY A 71 15.01 16.79 5.05
CA GLY A 71 15.56 17.04 3.73
C GLY A 71 16.07 15.80 2.98
N VAL A 72 15.86 14.63 3.54
CA VAL A 72 16.20 13.35 2.89
C VAL A 72 15.24 13.08 1.73
N PRO A 73 15.71 12.68 0.55
CA PRO A 73 14.84 12.40 -0.59
C PRO A 73 13.84 11.28 -0.32
N CYS A 74 12.57 11.50 -0.68
CA CYS A 74 11.48 10.52 -0.54
C CYS A 74 11.23 10.00 0.88
N SER A 75 11.40 10.84 1.91
CA SER A 75 11.14 10.55 3.33
C SER A 75 9.85 11.21 3.86
N GLY A 76 8.95 11.64 2.99
CA GLY A 76 7.74 12.37 3.37
C GLY A 76 6.50 11.49 3.61
N ARG A 77 6.67 10.18 3.85
CA ARG A 77 5.56 9.28 4.18
C ARG A 77 5.11 9.46 5.64
N MET A 78 3.89 9.04 5.92
CA MET A 78 3.35 8.87 7.28
C MET A 78 2.72 7.49 7.37
N ASN A 79 3.11 6.73 8.37
CA ASN A 79 2.48 5.46 8.71
C ASN A 79 1.22 5.71 9.54
N VAL A 80 0.19 4.90 9.33
CA VAL A 80 -0.98 4.85 10.22
C VAL A 80 -1.27 3.40 10.55
N THR A 81 -1.15 3.03 11.83
CA THR A 81 -1.35 1.67 12.33
C THR A 81 -2.68 1.55 13.05
N PHE A 82 -3.42 0.48 12.77
CA PHE A 82 -4.73 0.17 13.36
C PHE A 82 -5.01 -1.33 13.27
N ARG A 83 -6.18 -1.78 13.69
CA ARG A 83 -6.60 -3.18 13.55
C ARG A 83 -7.48 -3.35 12.31
N SER A 84 -7.22 -4.40 11.55
CA SER A 84 -8.00 -4.72 10.35
C SER A 84 -9.43 -5.11 10.72
N THR A 85 -10.41 -4.49 10.07
CA THR A 85 -11.83 -4.81 10.24
C THR A 85 -12.29 -5.97 9.35
N TRP A 86 -11.54 -6.29 8.30
CA TRP A 86 -11.97 -7.15 7.20
C TRP A 86 -11.07 -8.37 6.92
N SER A 87 -9.80 -8.35 7.32
CA SER A 87 -8.90 -9.47 7.07
C SER A 87 -9.11 -10.61 8.06
N LYS A 88 -8.78 -11.84 7.65
CA LYS A 88 -8.77 -13.00 8.54
C LYS A 88 -7.87 -12.73 9.75
N GLY A 89 -8.34 -13.01 10.94
CA GLY A 89 -7.61 -12.83 12.18
C GLY A 89 -7.68 -11.43 12.78
N HIS A 90 -8.23 -10.42 12.10
CA HIS A 90 -8.27 -9.02 12.56
C HIS A 90 -6.92 -8.54 13.10
N SER A 91 -5.85 -8.89 12.41
CA SER A 91 -4.47 -8.57 12.81
C SER A 91 -4.20 -7.07 12.78
N ILE A 92 -3.09 -6.68 13.38
CA ILE A 92 -2.57 -5.33 13.20
C ILE A 92 -2.26 -5.11 11.73
N ILE A 93 -2.69 -3.98 11.22
CA ILE A 93 -2.49 -3.55 9.84
C ILE A 93 -2.02 -2.10 9.84
N ASP A 94 -1.39 -1.69 8.76
CA ASP A 94 -0.97 -0.32 8.61
C ASP A 94 -1.23 0.21 7.19
N ALA A 95 -1.28 1.51 7.07
CA ALA A 95 -1.32 2.24 5.82
C ALA A 95 -0.17 3.24 5.75
N HIS A 96 0.35 3.45 4.55
CA HIS A 96 1.38 4.46 4.31
C HIS A 96 0.86 5.51 3.34
N MET A 97 0.69 6.71 3.83
CA MET A 97 0.24 7.84 3.01
C MET A 97 1.40 8.80 2.72
N GLY A 98 1.37 9.38 1.54
CA GLY A 98 2.32 10.41 1.12
C GLY A 98 1.76 11.82 1.29
N GLY A 99 2.26 12.76 0.50
CA GLY A 99 1.90 14.17 0.59
C GLY A 99 2.85 14.96 1.48
N HIS A 100 2.33 15.96 2.17
CA HIS A 100 3.12 16.86 3.02
C HIS A 100 2.76 16.77 4.50
N ILE A 101 1.65 16.12 4.83
CA ILE A 101 1.07 16.08 6.17
C ILE A 101 2.02 15.44 7.21
N GLY A 102 2.80 14.41 6.83
CA GLY A 102 3.81 13.81 7.72
C GLY A 102 4.92 14.79 8.10
N SER A 103 5.42 15.57 7.14
CA SER A 103 6.41 16.62 7.42
C SER A 103 5.82 17.75 8.26
N MET A 104 4.56 18.12 8.04
CA MET A 104 3.88 19.13 8.86
C MET A 104 3.71 18.70 10.30
N LEU A 105 3.40 17.39 10.53
CA LEU A 105 3.36 16.83 11.89
C LEU A 105 4.73 16.97 12.59
N LYS A 106 5.79 16.64 11.88
CA LYS A 106 7.16 16.78 12.37
C LYS A 106 7.51 18.24 12.71
N TYR A 107 7.15 19.18 11.84
CA TYR A 107 7.36 20.61 12.06
C TYR A 107 6.49 21.17 13.17
N ALA A 108 5.34 20.57 13.46
CA ALA A 108 4.53 20.88 14.62
C ALA A 108 5.13 20.35 15.95
N GLY A 109 6.19 19.55 15.88
CA GLY A 109 6.95 19.06 17.04
C GLY A 109 6.50 17.69 17.55
N TYR A 110 5.95 16.83 16.70
CA TYR A 110 5.49 15.49 17.06
C TYR A 110 6.04 14.41 16.12
N ASP A 111 6.37 13.25 16.69
CA ASP A 111 6.74 12.03 15.97
C ASP A 111 5.55 11.08 15.74
N GLY A 112 4.47 11.32 16.45
CA GLY A 112 3.25 10.54 16.28
C GLY A 112 2.04 11.13 16.97
N ILE A 113 0.87 10.57 16.63
CA ILE A 113 -0.42 10.84 17.25
C ILE A 113 -1.05 9.50 17.61
N VAL A 114 -1.42 9.31 18.86
CA VAL A 114 -2.18 8.13 19.31
C VAL A 114 -3.59 8.58 19.63
N VAL A 115 -4.56 8.03 18.91
CA VAL A 115 -5.98 8.31 19.07
C VAL A 115 -6.68 7.13 19.70
N SER A 116 -7.34 7.36 20.84
CA SER A 116 -8.20 6.43 21.55
C SER A 116 -9.61 7.01 21.71
N GLY A 117 -10.53 6.22 22.25
CA GLY A 117 -11.90 6.67 22.51
C GLY A 117 -12.78 6.80 21.26
N ILE A 118 -14.01 7.22 21.48
CA ILE A 118 -15.02 7.52 20.45
C ILE A 118 -15.67 8.86 20.79
N SER A 119 -15.65 9.80 19.85
CA SER A 119 -16.27 11.10 20.05
C SER A 119 -17.80 11.01 20.07
N GLU A 120 -18.47 11.82 20.87
CA GLU A 120 -19.93 11.90 20.88
C GLU A 120 -20.48 12.40 19.54
N LYS A 121 -19.78 13.37 18.92
CA LYS A 121 -20.13 13.99 17.63
C LYS A 121 -18.95 13.94 16.65
N PRO A 122 -19.18 14.15 15.35
CA PRO A 122 -18.08 14.26 14.39
C PRO A 122 -17.10 15.38 14.75
N VAL A 123 -15.80 15.05 14.74
CA VAL A 123 -14.71 16.00 15.01
C VAL A 123 -13.59 15.84 14.01
N TYR A 124 -12.76 16.87 13.86
CA TYR A 124 -11.43 16.75 13.25
C TYR A 124 -10.36 17.24 14.23
N LEU A 125 -9.17 16.69 14.12
CA LEU A 125 -8.04 17.08 14.96
C LEU A 125 -7.28 18.21 14.26
N ARG A 126 -7.24 19.38 14.92
CA ARG A 126 -6.48 20.55 14.50
C ARG A 126 -5.17 20.64 15.28
N ILE A 127 -4.07 20.73 14.57
CA ILE A 127 -2.73 20.89 15.14
C ILE A 127 -2.08 22.13 14.50
N GLU A 128 -1.76 23.12 15.31
CA GLU A 128 -1.00 24.29 14.91
C GLU A 128 0.18 24.47 15.86
N ASP A 129 1.34 23.95 15.48
CA ASP A 129 2.49 23.81 16.38
C ASP A 129 2.08 23.14 17.71
N GLY A 130 2.29 23.81 18.83
CA GLY A 130 1.89 23.30 20.16
C GLY A 130 0.42 23.47 20.50
N ASN A 131 -0.39 24.11 19.64
CA ASN A 131 -1.83 24.33 19.88
C ASN A 131 -2.62 23.21 19.23
N VAL A 132 -3.22 22.36 20.04
CA VAL A 132 -3.98 21.20 19.58
C VAL A 132 -5.40 21.26 20.10
N SER A 133 -6.38 21.01 19.22
CA SER A 133 -7.80 21.02 19.57
C SER A 133 -8.60 20.02 18.75
N LEU A 134 -9.72 19.58 19.31
CA LEU A 134 -10.77 18.84 18.60
C LEU A 134 -11.83 19.84 18.15
N GLU A 135 -11.99 19.97 16.84
CA GLU A 135 -12.91 20.90 16.21
C GLU A 135 -14.14 20.18 15.68
N ASP A 136 -15.28 20.88 15.63
CA ASP A 136 -16.54 20.32 15.14
C ASP A 136 -16.47 20.04 13.63
N ALA A 137 -16.75 18.81 13.24
CA ALA A 137 -16.79 18.38 11.85
C ALA A 137 -18.21 18.06 11.35
N SER A 138 -19.26 18.43 12.11
CA SER A 138 -20.66 18.08 11.78
C SER A 138 -21.09 18.63 10.42
N GLU A 139 -20.57 19.79 10.00
CA GLU A 139 -20.88 20.40 8.71
C GLU A 139 -20.33 19.61 7.51
N ILE A 140 -19.22 18.91 7.72
CA ILE A 140 -18.53 18.12 6.66
C ILE A 140 -18.72 16.63 6.81
N TRP A 141 -19.45 16.16 7.83
CA TRP A 141 -19.85 14.77 7.93
C TRP A 141 -20.87 14.44 6.83
N GLY A 142 -20.68 13.33 6.14
CA GLY A 142 -21.45 12.94 4.94
C GLY A 142 -20.94 13.56 3.63
N LYS A 143 -19.96 14.48 3.69
CA LYS A 143 -19.35 15.03 2.47
C LYS A 143 -18.14 14.20 2.02
N GLY A 144 -17.93 14.19 0.70
CA GLY A 144 -16.76 13.59 0.08
C GLY A 144 -15.44 14.22 0.54
N THR A 145 -14.35 13.54 0.31
CA THR A 145 -13.01 13.97 0.77
C THR A 145 -12.58 15.29 0.14
N PHE A 146 -12.96 15.56 -1.11
CA PHE A 146 -12.62 16.82 -1.78
C PHE A 146 -13.26 18.01 -1.09
N ALA A 147 -14.56 17.91 -0.84
CA ALA A 147 -15.31 18.98 -0.16
C ALA A 147 -14.86 19.15 1.31
N ALA A 148 -14.58 18.04 2.01
CA ALA A 148 -14.13 18.07 3.39
C ALA A 148 -12.74 18.69 3.55
N ASN A 149 -11.77 18.29 2.74
CA ASN A 149 -10.42 18.86 2.75
C ASN A 149 -10.43 20.35 2.37
N LYS A 150 -11.19 20.72 1.34
CA LYS A 150 -11.36 22.12 0.94
C LYS A 150 -11.91 22.96 2.09
N TRP A 151 -12.98 22.48 2.73
CA TRP A 151 -13.59 23.18 3.87
C TRP A 151 -12.60 23.34 5.03
N MET A 152 -11.86 22.30 5.40
CA MET A 152 -10.85 22.38 6.45
C MET A 152 -9.75 23.41 6.14
N VAL A 153 -9.31 23.49 4.88
CA VAL A 153 -8.36 24.52 4.45
C VAL A 153 -8.97 25.93 4.52
N GLU A 154 -10.24 26.09 4.15
CA GLU A 154 -10.95 27.38 4.25
C GLU A 154 -11.12 27.84 5.68
N GLN A 155 -11.36 26.91 6.64
CA GLN A 155 -11.49 27.23 8.07
C GLN A 155 -10.15 27.53 8.73
N ASN A 156 -9.07 26.85 8.35
CA ASN A 156 -7.80 26.90 9.09
C ASN A 156 -6.72 27.74 8.41
N GLY A 157 -6.81 27.94 7.09
CA GLY A 157 -5.81 28.62 6.30
C GLY A 157 -5.09 27.71 5.31
N ARG A 158 -4.53 28.30 4.27
CA ARG A 158 -3.85 27.58 3.16
C ARG A 158 -2.53 26.93 3.58
N GLU A 159 -2.02 27.27 4.73
CA GLU A 159 -0.78 26.72 5.30
C GLU A 159 -1.00 25.38 6.00
N PHE A 160 -2.25 24.98 6.19
CA PHE A 160 -2.59 23.70 6.77
C PHE A 160 -2.63 22.60 5.70
N GLU A 161 -1.94 21.50 5.97
CA GLU A 161 -2.13 20.25 5.26
C GLU A 161 -3.29 19.49 5.90
N THR A 162 -4.19 18.98 5.07
CA THR A 162 -5.40 18.30 5.55
C THR A 162 -5.52 16.89 5.02
N ALA A 163 -6.19 16.05 5.78
CA ALA A 163 -6.60 14.71 5.37
C ALA A 163 -7.98 14.40 5.95
N SER A 164 -8.85 13.78 5.15
CA SER A 164 -10.19 13.42 5.59
C SER A 164 -10.63 12.06 5.11
N ILE A 165 -11.51 11.41 5.89
CA ILE A 165 -12.27 10.25 5.42
C ILE A 165 -13.47 10.72 4.61
N GLY A 166 -13.88 9.89 3.64
CA GLY A 166 -15.10 10.10 2.88
C GLY A 166 -16.30 9.35 3.50
N PRO A 167 -17.45 9.40 2.82
CA PRO A 167 -18.66 8.67 3.22
C PRO A 167 -18.42 7.19 3.48
N ALA A 168 -17.52 6.53 2.74
CA ALA A 168 -17.20 5.13 2.97
C ALA A 168 -16.68 4.87 4.39
N GLY A 169 -15.76 5.70 4.88
CA GLY A 169 -15.25 5.58 6.26
C GLY A 169 -16.33 5.86 7.30
N GLU A 170 -17.16 6.90 7.08
CA GLU A 170 -18.24 7.27 7.97
C GLU A 170 -19.32 6.18 8.10
N ASN A 171 -19.54 5.40 7.03
CA ASN A 171 -20.48 4.28 6.99
C ASN A 171 -19.83 2.93 7.32
N LEU A 172 -18.61 2.94 7.88
CA LEU A 172 -17.87 1.75 8.29
C LEU A 172 -17.71 0.73 7.16
N VAL A 173 -17.42 1.23 5.98
CA VAL A 173 -17.09 0.40 4.82
C VAL A 173 -15.64 -0.04 4.96
N ASP A 174 -15.41 -1.35 5.00
CA ASP A 174 -14.11 -1.91 5.34
C ASP A 174 -13.00 -1.55 4.34
N TYR A 175 -13.33 -1.39 3.06
CA TYR A 175 -12.41 -0.92 2.04
C TYR A 175 -12.43 0.62 1.92
N SER A 176 -12.18 1.31 3.02
CA SER A 176 -12.19 2.77 3.06
C SER A 176 -10.80 3.36 3.34
N THR A 177 -10.67 4.64 3.00
CA THR A 177 -9.39 5.37 3.01
C THR A 177 -9.46 6.68 3.81
N LEU A 178 -8.28 7.16 4.19
CA LEU A 178 -8.03 8.54 4.58
C LEU A 178 -7.28 9.24 3.44
N ASN A 179 -7.84 10.31 2.87
CA ASN A 179 -7.30 11.01 1.71
C ASN A 179 -6.76 12.38 2.08
N THR A 180 -5.51 12.67 1.71
CA THR A 180 -4.92 14.00 1.86
C THR A 180 -5.48 14.98 0.84
N SER A 181 -5.42 16.28 1.14
CA SER A 181 -5.73 17.35 0.18
C SER A 181 -4.83 17.32 -1.07
N PHE A 182 -3.75 16.57 -1.00
CA PHE A 182 -2.79 16.40 -2.09
C PHE A 182 -3.08 15.17 -2.97
N GLY A 183 -4.17 14.42 -2.72
CA GLY A 183 -4.57 13.27 -3.50
C GLY A 183 -3.76 11.99 -3.23
N ASN A 184 -3.20 11.84 -2.04
CA ASN A 184 -2.62 10.59 -1.60
C ASN A 184 -3.47 9.99 -0.47
N SER A 185 -3.60 8.67 -0.46
CA SER A 185 -4.47 7.99 0.49
C SER A 185 -3.72 6.99 1.35
N GLY A 186 -4.22 6.80 2.57
CA GLY A 186 -3.95 5.66 3.41
C GLY A 186 -5.14 4.69 3.32
N GLY A 187 -4.90 3.51 2.75
CA GLY A 187 -5.93 2.52 2.46
C GLY A 187 -6.18 1.52 3.58
N ALA A 188 -6.52 0.30 3.15
CA ALA A 188 -6.63 -0.89 3.99
C ALA A 188 -7.70 -0.84 5.12
N GLY A 189 -8.70 0.02 5.01
CA GLY A 189 -9.78 0.16 6.01
C GLY A 189 -9.54 1.26 7.04
N LEU A 190 -8.52 2.09 6.88
CA LEU A 190 -8.23 3.20 7.78
C LEU A 190 -9.43 4.14 7.92
N GLY A 191 -10.16 4.39 6.83
CA GLY A 191 -11.35 5.23 6.87
C GLY A 191 -12.40 4.72 7.85
N ALA A 192 -12.67 3.41 7.88
CA ALA A 192 -13.64 2.79 8.81
C ALA A 192 -13.16 2.86 10.26
N ALA A 193 -11.85 2.63 10.51
CA ALA A 193 -11.29 2.78 11.85
C ALA A 193 -11.44 4.19 12.41
N MET A 194 -11.26 5.22 11.57
CA MET A 194 -11.49 6.63 11.96
C MET A 194 -12.98 6.97 12.02
N GLY A 195 -13.80 6.44 11.11
CA GLY A 195 -15.24 6.65 11.06
C GLY A 195 -15.95 6.14 12.32
N ASN A 196 -15.56 4.95 12.80
CA ASN A 196 -16.03 4.42 14.07
C ASN A 196 -15.76 5.39 15.26
N LYS A 197 -14.63 6.05 15.24
CA LYS A 197 -14.24 7.04 16.25
C LYS A 197 -14.88 8.41 16.03
N LYS A 198 -15.66 8.60 14.99
CA LYS A 198 -16.19 9.87 14.49
C LYS A 198 -15.12 10.94 14.27
N LEU A 199 -13.92 10.51 13.94
CA LEU A 199 -12.79 11.36 13.54
C LEU A 199 -12.81 11.58 12.04
N LYS A 200 -13.34 12.72 11.60
CA LYS A 200 -13.49 13.07 10.17
C LYS A 200 -12.14 13.29 9.48
N GLY A 201 -11.17 13.84 10.20
CA GLY A 201 -9.89 14.15 9.57
C GLY A 201 -8.89 14.84 10.47
N LEU A 202 -7.83 15.31 9.83
CA LEU A 202 -6.71 16.03 10.44
C LEU A 202 -6.48 17.33 9.67
N ALA A 203 -6.14 18.41 10.38
CA ALA A 203 -5.63 19.66 9.82
C ALA A 203 -4.36 20.04 10.58
N ILE A 204 -3.20 20.01 9.91
CA ILE A 204 -1.89 20.15 10.56
C ILE A 204 -1.10 21.28 9.92
N ARG A 205 -0.60 22.19 10.75
CA ARG A 205 0.38 23.22 10.41
C ARG A 205 1.52 23.19 11.42
N GLY A 206 2.74 23.03 10.91
CA GLY A 206 3.96 23.13 11.69
C GLY A 206 4.88 24.22 11.14
N THR A 207 5.40 25.09 11.99
CA THR A 207 6.34 26.14 11.62
C THR A 207 7.75 25.89 12.14
N GLY A 208 7.93 24.81 12.89
CA GLY A 208 9.23 24.40 13.40
C GLY A 208 10.15 23.77 12.34
N SER A 209 11.19 23.14 12.81
CA SER A 209 12.15 22.44 11.96
C SER A 209 12.66 21.18 12.66
N VAL A 210 13.07 20.21 11.88
CA VAL A 210 13.78 19.02 12.38
C VAL A 210 15.24 19.38 12.62
N LYS A 211 15.76 19.05 13.81
CA LYS A 211 17.18 19.15 14.08
C LYS A 211 17.93 18.04 13.38
N VAL A 212 18.96 18.37 12.64
CA VAL A 212 19.79 17.44 11.88
C VAL A 212 21.20 17.54 12.41
N ALA A 213 21.83 16.41 12.76
CA ALA A 213 23.16 16.39 13.36
C ALA A 213 24.24 16.91 12.40
N ASP A 214 24.18 16.48 11.13
CA ASP A 214 25.07 16.95 10.07
C ASP A 214 24.28 17.33 8.79
N PRO A 215 23.71 18.54 8.74
CA PRO A 215 22.93 18.98 7.58
C PRO A 215 23.77 19.11 6.31
N LYS A 216 25.08 19.37 6.44
CA LYS A 216 26.00 19.42 5.31
C LYS A 216 26.14 18.03 4.68
N LYS A 217 26.30 17.01 5.50
CA LYS A 217 26.40 15.61 5.04
C LYS A 217 25.09 15.16 4.39
N VAL A 218 23.93 15.52 4.94
CA VAL A 218 22.62 15.24 4.29
C VAL A 218 22.54 15.86 2.90
N LEU A 219 22.99 17.10 2.72
CA LEU A 219 23.03 17.75 1.41
C LEU A 219 24.02 17.05 0.47
N GLU A 220 25.20 16.66 0.94
CA GLU A 220 26.19 15.92 0.16
C GLU A 220 25.65 14.58 -0.32
N LEU A 221 24.99 13.82 0.57
CA LEU A 221 24.37 12.54 0.23
C LEU A 221 23.20 12.71 -0.76
N SER A 222 22.38 13.73 -0.58
CA SER A 222 21.30 14.04 -1.51
C SER A 222 21.81 14.39 -2.91
N ASN A 223 22.87 15.19 -2.99
CA ASN A 223 23.52 15.52 -4.26
C ASN A 223 24.19 14.29 -4.90
N TYR A 224 24.84 13.45 -4.10
CA TYR A 224 25.42 12.19 -4.56
C TYR A 224 24.33 11.26 -5.11
N MET A 225 23.23 11.09 -4.39
CA MET A 225 22.09 10.28 -4.84
C MET A 225 21.54 10.77 -6.17
N MET A 226 21.25 12.07 -6.26
CA MET A 226 20.66 12.66 -7.47
C MET A 226 21.64 12.71 -8.65
N GLY A 227 22.91 13.03 -8.38
CA GLY A 227 23.93 13.21 -9.42
C GLY A 227 24.56 11.90 -9.88
N ASN A 228 24.96 11.05 -8.96
CA ASN A 228 25.75 9.87 -9.27
C ASN A 228 24.91 8.58 -9.39
N LEU A 229 23.89 8.42 -8.57
CA LEU A 229 23.08 7.20 -8.60
C LEU A 229 21.95 7.29 -9.63
N ILE A 230 21.25 8.42 -9.70
CA ILE A 230 20.08 8.60 -10.60
C ILE A 230 20.49 9.15 -11.97
N GLY A 231 21.68 9.72 -12.10
CA GLY A 231 22.21 10.21 -13.36
C GLY A 231 22.10 11.73 -13.57
N GLY A 232 21.94 12.50 -12.51
CA GLY A 232 22.16 13.96 -12.51
C GLY A 232 21.15 14.79 -13.28
N ASN A 233 20.01 14.23 -13.65
CA ASN A 233 19.02 14.97 -14.41
C ASN A 233 17.97 15.61 -13.51
N ASN A 234 18.01 16.92 -13.40
CA ASN A 234 17.07 17.71 -12.62
C ASN A 234 15.61 17.68 -13.16
N ASN A 235 15.40 17.11 -14.33
CA ASN A 235 14.07 17.03 -14.90
C ASN A 235 13.20 15.93 -14.31
N HIS A 236 13.74 15.10 -13.45
CA HIS A 236 13.05 13.94 -12.85
C HIS A 236 12.44 12.99 -13.89
N ASN A 237 12.88 13.05 -15.13
CA ASN A 237 12.26 12.37 -16.23
C ASN A 237 13.02 11.10 -16.62
N VAL A 238 14.29 11.23 -16.91
CA VAL A 238 15.16 10.15 -17.38
C VAL A 238 16.57 10.52 -16.90
N PRO A 239 17.39 9.56 -16.47
CA PRO A 239 18.80 9.82 -16.24
C PRO A 239 19.43 10.54 -17.44
N ALA A 240 20.20 11.58 -17.16
CA ALA A 240 20.80 12.42 -18.20
C ALA A 240 21.83 11.67 -19.05
N GLN A 241 22.36 10.60 -18.51
CA GLN A 241 23.45 9.87 -19.15
C GLN A 241 22.94 8.99 -20.29
N PRO A 242 23.60 9.00 -21.44
CA PRO A 242 23.31 8.09 -22.54
C PRO A 242 23.84 6.70 -22.21
N GLN A 243 23.30 6.08 -21.20
CA GLN A 243 23.58 4.71 -20.82
C GLN A 243 22.67 3.79 -21.60
N SER A 244 23.13 2.60 -21.93
CA SER A 244 22.28 1.63 -22.64
C SER A 244 21.02 1.29 -21.85
N TRP A 245 21.12 1.20 -20.53
CA TRP A 245 19.95 1.05 -19.67
C TRP A 245 19.09 2.32 -19.65
N ALA A 246 19.68 3.50 -19.52
CA ALA A 246 18.94 4.77 -19.54
C ALA A 246 18.19 4.96 -20.88
N GLU A 247 18.81 4.63 -21.99
CA GLU A 247 18.15 4.62 -23.30
C GLU A 247 17.02 3.63 -23.36
N TYR A 248 17.24 2.40 -22.89
CA TYR A 248 16.23 1.38 -22.82
C TYR A 248 15.06 1.81 -21.91
N SER A 249 15.34 2.31 -20.72
CA SER A 249 14.33 2.82 -19.79
C SER A 249 13.55 3.98 -20.36
N ALA A 250 14.23 4.90 -21.04
CA ALA A 250 13.59 6.03 -21.71
C ALA A 250 12.66 5.58 -22.83
N THR A 251 13.06 4.57 -23.58
CA THR A 251 12.27 4.02 -24.67
C THR A 251 11.18 3.07 -24.22
N SER A 252 11.39 2.31 -23.15
CA SER A 252 10.38 1.40 -22.59
C SER A 252 9.36 2.07 -21.67
N GLY A 253 9.61 3.30 -21.23
CA GLY A 253 8.76 4.01 -20.28
C GLY A 253 8.75 3.44 -18.86
N LYS A 254 9.65 2.51 -18.54
CA LYS A 254 9.65 1.75 -17.29
C LYS A 254 10.71 2.17 -16.28
N ASN A 255 11.39 3.28 -16.47
CA ASN A 255 12.39 3.74 -15.52
C ASN A 255 11.71 4.37 -14.29
N ARG A 256 11.92 3.78 -13.11
CA ARG A 256 11.35 4.25 -11.84
C ARG A 256 11.72 5.69 -11.49
N TRP A 257 12.85 6.18 -11.99
CA TRP A 257 13.29 7.57 -11.76
C TRP A 257 12.84 8.54 -12.85
N SER A 258 12.17 8.08 -13.88
CA SER A 258 11.70 8.93 -14.97
C SER A 258 10.43 9.72 -14.64
N GLY A 259 9.98 9.65 -13.40
CA GLY A 259 8.81 10.34 -12.92
C GLY A 259 7.69 9.37 -12.54
N ALA A 260 6.51 9.92 -12.37
CA ALA A 260 5.34 9.19 -11.95
C ALA A 260 5.07 7.93 -12.77
N PRO A 261 4.48 6.89 -12.19
CA PRO A 261 3.78 5.90 -12.98
C PRO A 261 2.88 6.52 -14.05
N GLY A 262 2.09 7.54 -13.73
CA GLY A 262 1.33 8.31 -14.70
C GLY A 262 2.21 8.99 -15.77
N ARG A 263 3.44 9.33 -15.48
CA ARG A 263 4.40 9.84 -16.43
C ARG A 263 5.08 8.75 -17.25
N MET A 264 5.34 7.59 -16.65
CA MET A 264 5.79 6.42 -17.38
C MET A 264 4.77 6.05 -18.45
N TRP A 265 3.51 6.08 -18.09
CA TRP A 265 2.39 5.84 -19.00
C TRP A 265 2.28 6.91 -20.09
N LYS A 266 2.52 8.18 -19.77
CA LYS A 266 2.52 9.29 -20.72
C LYS A 266 3.62 9.24 -21.75
N LYS A 267 4.66 8.51 -21.48
CA LYS A 267 5.81 8.34 -22.36
C LYS A 267 5.93 6.94 -22.89
N ALA A 268 4.84 6.15 -22.89
CA ALA A 268 4.89 4.84 -23.51
C ALA A 268 5.51 5.00 -24.90
N PRO A 269 6.79 4.72 -25.05
CA PRO A 269 7.46 4.94 -26.32
C PRO A 269 7.14 3.74 -27.18
N GLY A 270 6.85 3.95 -28.36
CA GLY A 270 6.60 2.90 -29.29
C GLY A 270 5.15 2.72 -29.68
N GLY A 271 4.31 3.61 -29.21
CA GLY A 271 2.90 3.59 -29.58
C GLY A 271 2.09 2.54 -28.84
N PRO A 272 0.86 2.41 -29.24
CA PRO A 272 -0.11 1.53 -28.62
C PRO A 272 0.37 0.07 -28.66
N VAL A 273 0.35 -0.58 -27.51
CA VAL A 273 0.55 -2.01 -27.44
C VAL A 273 -0.74 -2.67 -27.91
N ASP A 274 -0.66 -3.47 -28.97
CA ASP A 274 -1.80 -4.26 -29.36
C ASP A 274 -2.09 -5.30 -28.27
N THR A 275 -3.20 -5.10 -27.59
CA THR A 275 -3.62 -5.95 -26.49
C THR A 275 -4.18 -7.30 -26.94
N GLY A 276 -4.33 -7.50 -28.26
CA GLY A 276 -4.82 -8.75 -28.83
C GLY A 276 -3.97 -9.97 -28.48
N GLU A 277 -2.69 -9.77 -28.18
CA GLU A 277 -1.74 -10.83 -27.83
C GLU A 277 -1.37 -10.88 -26.34
N GLN A 278 -1.91 -9.98 -25.53
CA GLN A 278 -1.61 -9.99 -24.09
C GLN A 278 -2.36 -11.14 -23.38
N PRO A 279 -1.69 -11.89 -22.52
CA PRO A 279 -2.28 -13.04 -21.82
C PRO A 279 -3.12 -12.64 -20.62
N TYR A 280 -3.88 -11.56 -20.73
CA TYR A 280 -4.79 -11.15 -19.68
C TYR A 280 -6.01 -12.07 -19.65
N ASN A 281 -6.62 -12.21 -18.47
CA ASN A 281 -7.91 -12.88 -18.36
C ASN A 281 -8.98 -12.16 -19.19
N ASP A 282 -10.16 -12.78 -19.35
CA ASP A 282 -11.19 -12.22 -20.23
C ASP A 282 -11.68 -10.84 -19.78
N ILE A 283 -11.65 -10.56 -18.48
CA ILE A 283 -12.01 -9.26 -17.93
C ILE A 283 -11.02 -8.20 -18.41
N ASN A 284 -9.73 -8.44 -18.27
CA ASN A 284 -8.73 -7.48 -18.72
C ASN A 284 -8.75 -7.29 -20.25
N LYS A 285 -8.93 -8.37 -21.01
CA LYS A 285 -9.09 -8.27 -22.46
C LYS A 285 -10.26 -7.38 -22.85
N VAL A 286 -11.35 -7.48 -22.12
CA VAL A 286 -12.55 -6.69 -22.41
C VAL A 286 -12.33 -5.23 -21.97
N ALA A 287 -11.81 -4.99 -20.78
CA ALA A 287 -11.47 -3.64 -20.33
C ALA A 287 -10.54 -2.92 -21.32
N LEU A 288 -9.51 -3.61 -21.79
CA LEU A 288 -8.56 -3.05 -22.74
C LEU A 288 -9.14 -2.79 -24.14
N ARG A 289 -10.20 -3.48 -24.56
CA ARG A 289 -10.89 -3.21 -25.83
C ARG A 289 -11.52 -1.83 -25.90
N CYS A 290 -11.85 -1.22 -24.77
CA CYS A 290 -12.34 0.15 -24.71
C CYS A 290 -11.36 1.15 -25.32
N PHE A 291 -10.07 0.88 -25.22
CA PHE A 291 -9.02 1.68 -25.83
C PHE A 291 -8.68 1.24 -27.24
N LYS A 292 -9.63 0.64 -27.97
CA LYS A 292 -9.44 0.20 -29.37
C LYS A 292 -8.24 -0.73 -29.56
N GLY A 293 -7.99 -1.61 -28.57
CA GLY A 293 -6.87 -2.52 -28.60
C GLY A 293 -5.55 -1.93 -28.08
N TYR A 294 -5.58 -0.76 -27.48
CA TYR A 294 -4.39 -0.07 -27.01
C TYR A 294 -4.30 -0.02 -25.49
N PHE A 295 -3.11 -0.23 -24.98
CA PHE A 295 -2.73 -0.04 -23.59
C PHE A 295 -1.88 1.22 -23.46
N ASP A 296 -2.28 2.30 -24.11
CA ASP A 296 -1.61 3.60 -24.02
C ASP A 296 -2.50 4.59 -23.28
N PHE A 297 -2.39 4.59 -21.97
CA PHE A 297 -3.09 5.56 -21.10
C PHE A 297 -2.36 6.91 -21.08
N GLY A 298 -1.13 6.93 -21.54
CA GLY A 298 -0.30 8.11 -21.47
C GLY A 298 -0.83 9.26 -22.30
N ALA A 299 -1.16 9.00 -23.56
CA ALA A 299 -1.65 10.03 -24.48
C ALA A 299 -3.03 10.54 -24.08
N PRO A 300 -4.06 9.71 -23.83
CA PRO A 300 -5.37 10.18 -23.38
C PRO A 300 -5.31 10.89 -22.01
N ALA A 301 -4.56 10.39 -21.05
CA ALA A 301 -4.44 11.03 -19.74
C ALA A 301 -3.66 12.37 -19.79
N ALA A 302 -2.75 12.51 -20.75
CA ALA A 302 -1.98 13.74 -20.91
C ALA A 302 -2.85 14.93 -21.31
N GLU A 303 -3.95 14.71 -22.00
CA GLU A 303 -4.89 15.76 -22.39
C GLU A 303 -5.46 16.50 -21.19
N TYR A 304 -5.75 15.76 -20.11
CA TYR A 304 -6.35 16.29 -18.89
C TYR A 304 -5.34 16.64 -17.80
N THR A 305 -4.03 16.45 -18.05
CA THR A 305 -3.02 16.68 -17.03
C THR A 305 -2.67 18.17 -16.88
N VAL A 306 -2.87 18.69 -15.69
CA VAL A 306 -2.48 20.05 -15.32
C VAL A 306 -1.00 20.09 -14.92
N LYS A 307 -0.61 19.28 -13.95
CA LYS A 307 0.78 19.22 -13.48
C LYS A 307 1.11 17.89 -12.83
N ASN A 308 2.40 17.68 -12.56
CA ASN A 308 2.86 16.60 -11.70
C ASN A 308 3.37 17.18 -10.39
N GLY A 309 2.91 16.61 -9.28
CA GLY A 309 3.33 16.95 -7.93
C GLY A 309 4.15 15.82 -7.28
N GLY A 310 4.72 16.10 -6.13
CA GLY A 310 5.47 15.13 -5.34
C GLY A 310 5.24 15.34 -3.85
N CYS A 311 5.43 14.28 -3.07
CA CYS A 311 5.46 14.37 -1.61
C CYS A 311 6.60 15.29 -1.14
N SER A 312 6.61 15.61 0.15
CA SER A 312 7.70 16.35 0.78
C SER A 312 9.06 15.72 0.47
N SER A 313 10.03 16.54 0.04
CA SER A 313 11.39 16.14 -0.34
C SER A 313 11.47 15.07 -1.45
N CYS A 314 10.44 14.91 -2.28
CA CYS A 314 10.41 13.86 -3.31
C CYS A 314 10.79 14.36 -4.70
N PRO A 315 11.89 13.86 -5.29
CA PRO A 315 12.29 14.21 -6.67
C PRO A 315 11.50 13.46 -7.75
N ILE A 316 10.86 12.34 -7.43
CA ILE A 316 10.16 11.49 -8.40
C ILE A 316 8.89 12.16 -8.94
N ARG A 317 8.14 12.87 -8.09
CA ARG A 317 6.90 13.55 -8.46
C ARG A 317 5.91 12.63 -9.15
N CYS A 318 5.49 11.56 -8.46
CA CYS A 318 4.59 10.56 -9.02
C CYS A 318 3.11 10.96 -9.05
N TYR A 319 2.72 12.09 -8.48
CA TYR A 319 1.37 12.60 -8.61
C TYR A 319 1.09 13.21 -9.96
N THR A 320 -0.14 13.02 -10.40
CA THR A 320 -0.68 13.74 -11.54
C THR A 320 -1.97 14.43 -11.11
N GLU A 321 -2.02 15.74 -11.29
CA GLU A 321 -3.26 16.51 -11.16
C GLU A 321 -3.95 16.56 -12.53
N TYR A 322 -5.26 16.31 -12.51
CA TYR A 322 -6.11 16.31 -13.68
C TYR A 322 -7.20 17.35 -13.55
N ASP A 323 -7.49 18.04 -14.66
CA ASP A 323 -8.73 18.79 -14.86
C ASP A 323 -9.46 18.17 -16.05
N VAL A 324 -10.56 17.49 -15.75
CA VAL A 324 -11.35 16.72 -16.72
C VAL A 324 -12.61 17.52 -17.03
N ASP A 325 -12.46 18.61 -17.80
CA ASP A 325 -13.55 19.54 -18.12
C ASP A 325 -14.84 18.86 -18.61
N PRO A 326 -14.81 17.78 -19.42
CA PRO A 326 -16.02 17.08 -19.83
C PRO A 326 -16.88 16.54 -18.70
N LEU A 327 -16.33 16.34 -17.49
CA LEU A 327 -17.12 15.89 -16.32
C LEU A 327 -18.10 16.96 -15.84
N ALA A 328 -17.85 18.24 -16.13
CA ALA A 328 -18.76 19.33 -15.80
C ALA A 328 -20.14 19.21 -16.50
N ASP A 329 -20.19 18.62 -17.68
CA ASP A 329 -21.44 18.39 -18.41
C ASP A 329 -22.37 17.39 -17.72
N TYR A 330 -21.82 16.63 -16.77
CA TYR A 330 -22.52 15.64 -15.97
C TYR A 330 -22.72 16.06 -14.51
N ASP A 331 -22.35 17.30 -14.17
CA ASP A 331 -22.37 17.83 -12.80
C ASP A 331 -21.46 17.02 -11.85
N LEU A 332 -20.30 16.57 -12.35
CA LEU A 332 -19.30 15.81 -11.63
C LEU A 332 -18.06 16.67 -11.32
N PRO A 333 -17.30 16.36 -10.24
CA PRO A 333 -16.05 17.01 -9.96
C PRO A 333 -15.07 16.87 -11.14
N THR A 334 -14.51 17.98 -11.57
CA THR A 334 -13.57 18.00 -12.71
C THR A 334 -12.12 17.84 -12.28
N HIS A 335 -11.78 18.26 -11.06
CA HIS A 335 -10.41 18.25 -10.55
C HIS A 335 -10.14 17.09 -9.59
N ASN A 336 -9.03 16.42 -9.80
CA ASN A 336 -8.46 15.44 -8.86
C ASN A 336 -6.95 15.35 -9.03
N SER A 337 -6.33 14.74 -8.05
CA SER A 337 -4.92 14.37 -8.08
C SER A 337 -4.78 12.93 -7.60
N ASN A 338 -4.10 12.11 -8.36
CA ASN A 338 -3.84 10.72 -7.97
C ASN A 338 -2.45 10.24 -8.38
N THR A 339 -2.03 9.13 -7.79
CA THR A 339 -0.66 8.67 -7.92
C THR A 339 -0.48 7.55 -8.92
N CYS A 340 -1.35 6.59 -8.99
CA CYS A 340 -1.05 5.40 -9.74
C CYS A 340 -2.19 5.02 -10.67
N MET A 341 -2.74 3.90 -10.51
CA MET A 341 -3.48 3.14 -11.47
C MET A 341 -5.03 3.27 -11.42
N PRO A 342 -5.69 4.10 -10.57
CA PRO A 342 -7.14 4.22 -10.63
C PRO A 342 -7.65 4.55 -12.02
N VAL A 343 -6.83 5.26 -12.78
CA VAL A 343 -7.07 5.61 -14.18
C VAL A 343 -7.28 4.39 -15.09
N LEU A 344 -6.75 3.22 -14.71
CA LEU A 344 -6.79 2.02 -15.54
C LEU A 344 -8.04 1.18 -15.33
N TYR A 345 -8.64 1.25 -14.16
CA TYR A 345 -9.57 0.24 -13.70
C TYR A 345 -11.05 0.65 -13.75
N GLY A 346 -11.32 1.90 -14.05
CA GLY A 346 -12.68 2.41 -14.23
C GLY A 346 -13.32 1.99 -15.54
N THR A 347 -12.53 1.52 -16.50
CA THR A 347 -13.05 1.19 -17.82
C THR A 347 -13.88 -0.08 -17.81
N ARG A 348 -15.11 0.00 -18.32
CA ARG A 348 -16.01 -1.12 -18.44
C ARG A 348 -16.42 -1.33 -19.87
N VAL A 349 -16.41 -2.56 -20.29
CA VAL A 349 -16.99 -3.00 -21.54
C VAL A 349 -17.72 -4.30 -21.32
N TYR A 350 -18.95 -4.32 -21.69
CA TYR A 350 -19.75 -5.52 -21.73
C TYR A 350 -19.69 -6.12 -23.12
N PRO A 351 -19.38 -7.42 -23.26
CA PRO A 351 -19.50 -8.10 -24.54
C PRO A 351 -20.91 -7.99 -25.07
N ASP A 352 -21.03 -7.81 -26.38
CA ASP A 352 -22.33 -7.84 -27.05
C ASP A 352 -23.08 -9.15 -26.71
N GLY A 353 -24.35 -9.04 -26.35
CA GLY A 353 -25.21 -10.16 -26.02
C GLY A 353 -25.19 -10.63 -24.56
N VAL A 354 -24.46 -9.95 -23.68
CA VAL A 354 -24.53 -10.21 -22.22
C VAL A 354 -25.77 -9.54 -21.62
N HIS A 355 -26.06 -8.32 -22.04
CA HIS A 355 -27.24 -7.54 -21.64
C HIS A 355 -28.21 -7.37 -22.79
N ASP A 356 -29.43 -6.92 -22.48
CA ASP A 356 -30.45 -6.60 -23.47
C ASP A 356 -30.14 -5.34 -24.31
N PHE A 357 -28.96 -4.79 -24.16
CA PHE A 357 -28.46 -3.64 -24.92
C PHE A 357 -27.05 -3.87 -25.45
N LYS A 358 -26.71 -3.10 -26.45
CA LYS A 358 -25.35 -2.99 -26.95
C LYS A 358 -24.69 -1.75 -26.35
N TYR A 359 -23.45 -1.88 -25.87
CA TYR A 359 -22.68 -0.74 -25.40
C TYR A 359 -22.37 0.23 -26.55
N GLU A 360 -22.73 1.49 -26.36
CA GLU A 360 -22.60 2.56 -27.37
C GLU A 360 -21.48 3.55 -27.01
N GLY A 361 -20.90 3.43 -25.80
CA GLY A 361 -19.79 4.27 -25.35
C GLY A 361 -18.48 3.98 -26.09
N ASP A 362 -17.58 4.91 -26.05
CA ASP A 362 -16.27 4.83 -26.71
C ASP A 362 -15.14 4.39 -25.75
N GLY A 363 -15.45 4.16 -24.48
CA GLY A 363 -14.46 3.79 -23.45
C GLY A 363 -13.42 4.87 -23.21
N THR A 364 -13.84 6.12 -23.19
CA THR A 364 -12.93 7.26 -23.06
C THR A 364 -12.19 7.29 -21.73
N MET A 365 -11.09 8.01 -21.68
CA MET A 365 -10.37 8.33 -20.46
C MET A 365 -11.23 9.10 -19.44
N VAL A 366 -12.27 9.81 -19.90
CA VAL A 366 -13.23 10.51 -19.04
C VAL A 366 -13.94 9.55 -18.09
N ILE A 367 -14.37 8.37 -18.58
CA ILE A 367 -15.01 7.34 -17.74
C ILE A 367 -14.05 6.84 -16.66
N ASN A 368 -12.79 6.55 -17.04
CA ASN A 368 -11.79 6.09 -16.10
C ASN A 368 -11.47 7.15 -15.03
N LEU A 369 -11.36 8.39 -15.44
CA LEU A 369 -11.09 9.49 -14.51
C LEU A 369 -12.29 9.77 -13.60
N ALA A 370 -13.53 9.60 -14.09
CA ALA A 370 -14.73 9.65 -13.24
C ALA A 370 -14.73 8.57 -12.17
N TRP A 371 -14.36 7.32 -12.50
CA TRP A 371 -14.15 6.26 -11.51
C TRP A 371 -13.13 6.67 -10.46
N SER A 372 -11.94 7.08 -10.90
CA SER A 372 -10.85 7.50 -10.02
C SER A 372 -11.27 8.63 -9.07
N HIS A 373 -11.94 9.67 -9.62
CA HIS A 373 -12.45 10.78 -8.82
C HIS A 373 -13.48 10.32 -7.79
N ALA A 374 -14.41 9.45 -8.17
CA ALA A 374 -15.45 8.93 -7.29
C ALA A 374 -14.87 8.07 -6.16
N VAL A 375 -13.90 7.19 -6.47
CA VAL A 375 -13.20 6.37 -5.47
C VAL A 375 -12.52 7.25 -4.44
N ASP A 376 -11.77 8.26 -4.88
CA ASP A 376 -11.06 9.17 -3.97
C ASP A 376 -12.04 10.04 -3.17
N ASP A 377 -13.06 10.62 -3.82
CA ASP A 377 -14.02 11.51 -3.15
C ASP A 377 -14.88 10.78 -2.12
N MET A 378 -15.31 9.56 -2.44
CA MET A 378 -16.08 8.73 -1.51
C MET A 378 -15.19 8.09 -0.43
N GLY A 379 -13.87 8.14 -0.58
CA GLY A 379 -12.91 7.57 0.37
C GLY A 379 -12.91 6.04 0.36
N LEU A 380 -12.98 5.43 -0.83
CA LEU A 380 -12.86 3.99 -1.03
C LEU A 380 -11.44 3.59 -1.44
N TRP A 381 -11.08 2.39 -1.10
CA TRP A 381 -9.82 1.77 -1.47
C TRP A 381 -10.02 0.79 -2.62
N ASP A 382 -9.67 1.22 -3.80
CA ASP A 382 -9.65 0.36 -4.99
C ASP A 382 -8.22 -0.14 -5.23
N ASN A 383 -7.82 -1.12 -4.43
CA ASN A 383 -6.48 -1.71 -4.51
C ASN A 383 -6.27 -2.34 -5.89
N TYR A 384 -5.69 -1.58 -6.79
CA TYR A 384 -5.41 -1.97 -8.18
C TYR A 384 -6.62 -2.57 -8.92
N GLY A 385 -7.80 -2.02 -8.66
CA GLY A 385 -9.02 -2.41 -9.37
C GLY A 385 -9.75 -3.60 -8.78
N ASN A 386 -9.50 -3.98 -7.52
CA ASN A 386 -10.24 -5.08 -6.89
C ASN A 386 -11.74 -4.79 -6.80
N LEU A 387 -12.15 -3.57 -6.49
CA LEU A 387 -13.55 -3.18 -6.51
C LEU A 387 -14.15 -3.32 -7.91
N ASN A 388 -13.45 -2.81 -8.90
CA ASN A 388 -13.89 -2.92 -10.30
C ASN A 388 -13.99 -4.37 -10.74
N ARG A 389 -12.99 -5.20 -10.44
CA ARG A 389 -12.99 -6.64 -10.75
C ARG A 389 -14.21 -7.36 -10.18
N ASP A 390 -14.50 -7.13 -8.90
CA ASP A 390 -15.59 -7.83 -8.21
C ASP A 390 -16.97 -7.31 -8.64
N LEU A 391 -17.09 -6.02 -8.95
CA LEU A 391 -18.27 -5.46 -9.60
C LEU A 391 -18.49 -6.05 -11.01
N GLN A 392 -17.45 -6.10 -11.83
CA GLN A 392 -17.49 -6.68 -13.16
C GLN A 392 -17.93 -8.14 -13.15
N TRP A 393 -17.52 -8.90 -12.14
CA TRP A 393 -17.94 -10.29 -12.01
C TRP A 393 -19.46 -10.44 -11.99
N ILE A 394 -20.19 -9.63 -11.20
CA ILE A 394 -21.67 -9.66 -11.15
C ILE A 394 -22.30 -8.95 -12.33
N LEU A 395 -21.88 -7.73 -12.61
CA LEU A 395 -22.53 -6.86 -13.59
C LEU A 395 -22.39 -7.34 -15.03
N ARG A 396 -21.43 -8.24 -15.30
CA ARG A 396 -21.27 -8.88 -16.62
C ARG A 396 -22.09 -10.17 -16.79
N MET A 397 -22.79 -10.61 -15.74
CA MET A 397 -23.71 -11.73 -15.86
C MET A 397 -25.01 -11.27 -16.52
N PRO A 398 -25.67 -12.14 -17.31
CA PRO A 398 -27.05 -11.89 -17.67
C PRO A 398 -27.91 -11.68 -16.43
N ARG A 399 -28.99 -10.89 -16.53
CA ARG A 399 -29.88 -10.56 -15.38
C ARG A 399 -30.28 -11.81 -14.57
N GLU A 400 -30.69 -12.88 -15.25
CA GLU A 400 -31.08 -14.14 -14.60
C GLU A 400 -30.00 -14.75 -13.72
N GLU A 401 -28.73 -14.61 -14.09
CA GLU A 401 -27.61 -15.10 -13.29
C GLU A 401 -27.21 -14.12 -12.19
N ALA A 402 -27.16 -12.82 -12.48
CA ALA A 402 -26.79 -11.79 -11.50
C ALA A 402 -27.79 -11.74 -10.33
N THR A 403 -29.09 -11.92 -10.61
CA THR A 403 -30.14 -11.90 -9.58
C THR A 403 -30.16 -13.13 -8.67
N LYS A 404 -29.26 -14.10 -8.85
CA LYS A 404 -28.99 -15.13 -7.86
C LYS A 404 -28.14 -14.61 -6.68
N TYR A 405 -27.44 -13.52 -6.85
CA TYR A 405 -26.54 -12.92 -5.87
C TYR A 405 -27.08 -11.60 -5.29
N ILE A 406 -27.63 -10.75 -6.14
CA ILE A 406 -28.24 -9.48 -5.74
C ILE A 406 -29.74 -9.53 -5.99
N SER A 407 -30.51 -8.72 -5.26
CA SER A 407 -31.97 -8.67 -5.45
C SER A 407 -32.36 -8.17 -6.83
N GLU A 408 -33.48 -8.67 -7.38
CA GLU A 408 -34.03 -8.16 -8.65
C GLU A 408 -34.28 -6.65 -8.58
N ALA A 409 -34.80 -6.18 -7.44
CA ALA A 409 -35.08 -4.77 -7.23
C ALA A 409 -33.82 -3.91 -7.33
N GLU A 410 -32.69 -4.38 -6.80
CA GLU A 410 -31.42 -3.68 -6.93
C GLU A 410 -30.92 -3.69 -8.37
N TYR A 411 -30.89 -4.86 -9.02
CA TYR A 411 -30.45 -4.98 -10.40
C TYR A 411 -31.27 -4.04 -11.33
N ASP A 412 -32.59 -4.03 -11.17
CA ASP A 412 -33.49 -3.21 -11.99
C ASP A 412 -33.41 -1.71 -11.62
N SER A 413 -32.88 -1.36 -10.44
CA SER A 413 -32.65 0.02 -10.02
C SER A 413 -31.35 0.64 -10.53
N LEU A 414 -30.48 -0.17 -11.12
CA LEU A 414 -29.24 0.34 -11.72
C LEU A 414 -29.54 1.16 -12.97
N PRO A 415 -28.88 2.29 -13.17
CA PRO A 415 -29.13 3.17 -14.33
C PRO A 415 -28.45 2.60 -15.61
N TRP A 416 -28.92 1.47 -16.10
CA TRP A 416 -28.36 0.76 -17.25
C TRP A 416 -28.29 1.60 -18.55
N GLU A 417 -29.14 2.61 -18.66
CA GLU A 417 -29.08 3.57 -19.77
C GLU A 417 -27.79 4.41 -19.76
N TRP A 418 -27.25 4.69 -18.57
CA TRP A 418 -25.94 5.36 -18.45
C TRP A 418 -24.81 4.43 -18.86
N GLU A 419 -24.86 3.18 -18.42
CA GLU A 419 -23.86 2.17 -18.84
C GLU A 419 -23.86 2.00 -20.36
N LYS A 420 -25.02 1.84 -20.95
CA LYS A 420 -25.18 1.70 -22.40
C LYS A 420 -24.61 2.90 -23.16
N ALA A 421 -24.85 4.10 -22.68
CA ALA A 421 -24.39 5.34 -23.30
C ALA A 421 -22.90 5.64 -23.07
N GLY A 422 -22.24 4.93 -22.16
CA GLY A 422 -20.89 5.31 -21.71
C GLY A 422 -20.87 6.59 -20.89
N ASP A 423 -21.96 6.86 -20.15
CA ASP A 423 -22.10 8.03 -19.30
C ASP A 423 -21.29 7.84 -18.01
N PRO A 424 -20.34 8.74 -17.67
CA PRO A 424 -19.48 8.60 -16.49
C PRO A 424 -20.24 8.59 -15.17
N ARG A 425 -21.51 9.03 -15.12
CA ARG A 425 -22.35 8.93 -13.92
C ARG A 425 -22.63 7.49 -13.49
N TRP A 426 -22.57 6.54 -14.40
CA TRP A 426 -22.65 5.12 -14.06
C TRP A 426 -21.56 4.73 -13.04
N GLU A 427 -20.33 5.09 -13.29
CA GLU A 427 -19.19 4.79 -12.42
C GLU A 427 -19.36 5.44 -11.05
N VAL A 428 -19.78 6.69 -11.02
CA VAL A 428 -19.98 7.47 -9.79
C VAL A 428 -21.11 6.88 -8.94
N GLU A 429 -22.22 6.48 -9.56
CA GLU A 429 -23.36 5.89 -8.84
C GLU A 429 -23.01 4.56 -8.18
N LEU A 430 -22.23 3.70 -8.84
CA LEU A 430 -21.79 2.45 -8.24
C LEU A 430 -20.88 2.68 -7.04
N ILE A 431 -19.91 3.57 -7.18
CA ILE A 431 -19.01 3.94 -6.08
C ILE A 431 -19.79 4.57 -4.92
N ARG A 432 -20.75 5.44 -5.22
CA ARG A 432 -21.64 6.04 -4.21
C ARG A 432 -22.40 4.97 -3.42
N ARG A 433 -23.07 4.03 -4.10
CA ARG A 433 -23.83 2.96 -3.43
C ARG A 433 -22.93 2.14 -2.51
N MET A 434 -21.73 1.79 -2.95
CA MET A 434 -20.75 1.09 -2.12
C MET A 434 -20.34 1.91 -0.90
N ALA A 435 -20.05 3.19 -1.06
CA ALA A 435 -19.63 4.07 0.02
C ALA A 435 -20.72 4.32 1.07
N TYR A 436 -21.97 4.31 0.66
CA TYR A 436 -23.10 4.47 1.59
C TYR A 436 -23.68 3.13 2.09
N GLY A 437 -23.11 2.01 1.68
CA GLY A 437 -23.60 0.69 2.09
C GLY A 437 -24.98 0.34 1.53
N GLU A 438 -25.34 0.92 0.39
CA GLU A 438 -26.66 0.74 -0.23
C GLU A 438 -26.71 -0.49 -1.13
N GLY A 439 -27.69 -1.34 -0.90
CA GLY A 439 -27.94 -2.54 -1.71
C GLY A 439 -26.96 -3.70 -1.46
N ASP A 440 -27.17 -4.80 -2.19
CA ASP A 440 -26.39 -6.03 -2.06
C ASP A 440 -24.97 -5.89 -2.61
N LEU A 441 -24.79 -5.08 -3.67
CA LEU A 441 -23.47 -4.81 -4.25
C LEU A 441 -22.52 -4.11 -3.31
N SER A 442 -23.03 -3.41 -2.30
CA SER A 442 -22.21 -2.68 -1.34
C SER A 442 -21.27 -3.60 -0.53
N VAL A 443 -21.59 -4.89 -0.41
CA VAL A 443 -20.75 -5.86 0.27
C VAL A 443 -19.36 -6.00 -0.38
N ILE A 444 -19.23 -5.70 -1.67
CA ILE A 444 -17.97 -5.75 -2.38
C ILE A 444 -16.93 -4.82 -1.72
N ALA A 445 -17.36 -3.65 -1.28
CA ALA A 445 -16.50 -2.71 -0.58
C ALA A 445 -16.20 -3.10 0.89
N LYS A 446 -16.78 -4.18 1.39
CA LYS A 446 -16.44 -4.79 2.69
C LYS A 446 -15.36 -5.86 2.58
N GLY A 447 -14.84 -6.09 1.40
CA GLY A 447 -13.75 -7.03 1.15
C GLY A 447 -14.20 -8.40 0.68
N THR A 448 -13.25 -9.14 0.15
CA THR A 448 -13.52 -10.42 -0.53
C THR A 448 -14.13 -11.47 0.41
N LEU A 449 -13.71 -11.51 1.69
CA LEU A 449 -14.26 -12.47 2.65
C LEU A 449 -15.74 -12.17 2.96
N ALA A 450 -16.09 -10.91 3.17
CA ALA A 450 -17.48 -10.50 3.39
C ALA A 450 -18.37 -10.79 2.16
N MET A 451 -17.83 -10.56 0.97
CA MET A 451 -18.49 -10.88 -0.29
C MET A 451 -18.73 -12.39 -0.43
N MET A 452 -17.74 -13.22 -0.09
CA MET A 452 -17.88 -14.68 -0.11
C MET A 452 -18.97 -15.16 0.86
N GLU A 453 -19.01 -14.62 2.05
CA GLU A 453 -20.04 -14.94 3.04
C GLU A 453 -21.43 -14.54 2.55
N LYS A 454 -21.61 -13.29 2.10
CA LYS A 454 -22.89 -12.76 1.62
C LYS A 454 -23.46 -13.55 0.44
N PHE A 455 -22.60 -13.92 -0.51
CA PHE A 455 -23.01 -14.60 -1.74
C PHE A 455 -22.88 -16.12 -1.69
N GLY A 456 -22.43 -16.69 -0.56
CA GLY A 456 -22.23 -18.12 -0.41
C GLY A 456 -21.15 -18.69 -1.34
N LEU A 457 -20.09 -17.93 -1.58
CA LEU A 457 -19.04 -18.32 -2.52
C LEU A 457 -18.07 -19.33 -1.88
N PRO A 458 -17.60 -20.32 -2.63
CA PRO A 458 -16.67 -21.31 -2.10
C PRO A 458 -15.27 -20.74 -1.88
N LYS A 459 -14.43 -21.47 -1.12
CA LYS A 459 -13.03 -21.13 -0.92
C LYS A 459 -12.26 -20.89 -2.23
N SER A 460 -12.63 -21.60 -3.28
CA SER A 460 -12.06 -21.42 -4.63
C SER A 460 -12.27 -20.03 -5.21
N TRP A 461 -13.13 -19.22 -4.61
CA TRP A 461 -13.27 -17.81 -4.96
C TRP A 461 -12.01 -17.00 -4.65
N LEU A 462 -11.35 -17.29 -3.53
CA LEU A 462 -10.03 -16.73 -3.22
C LEU A 462 -8.91 -17.33 -4.09
N ASP A 463 -9.16 -18.53 -4.60
CA ASP A 463 -8.21 -19.34 -5.37
C ASP A 463 -8.35 -19.13 -6.87
N ARG A 464 -8.82 -17.99 -7.29
CA ARG A 464 -8.92 -17.64 -8.71
C ARG A 464 -7.82 -16.67 -9.09
N ASP A 465 -7.42 -16.83 -10.31
CA ASP A 465 -6.48 -15.93 -10.95
C ASP A 465 -7.23 -15.05 -11.94
N ASP A 466 -7.34 -13.79 -11.61
CA ASP A 466 -7.98 -12.77 -12.43
C ASP A 466 -6.99 -11.89 -13.19
N GLY A 467 -5.75 -12.32 -13.25
CA GLY A 467 -4.63 -11.56 -13.77
C GLY A 467 -3.59 -11.28 -12.69
N ALA A 468 -2.41 -10.88 -13.09
CA ALA A 468 -1.26 -10.80 -12.21
C ALA A 468 -1.39 -9.79 -11.04
N THR A 469 -2.33 -8.86 -11.12
CA THR A 469 -2.40 -7.73 -10.19
C THR A 469 -3.54 -7.81 -9.17
N ASN A 470 -4.53 -8.69 -9.34
CA ASN A 470 -5.75 -8.66 -8.54
C ASN A 470 -6.09 -9.98 -7.85
N SER A 471 -5.20 -10.96 -7.90
CA SER A 471 -5.41 -12.27 -7.32
C SER A 471 -4.96 -12.31 -5.87
N ASN A 472 -5.58 -13.15 -5.03
CA ASN A 472 -5.06 -13.41 -3.71
C ASN A 472 -3.86 -14.36 -3.80
N LEU A 473 -2.81 -14.10 -3.05
CA LEU A 473 -1.66 -15.02 -2.93
C LEU A 473 -1.82 -16.00 -1.78
N ILE A 474 -2.46 -15.54 -0.71
CA ILE A 474 -2.75 -16.32 0.50
C ILE A 474 -4.23 -16.19 0.87
N TYR A 475 -4.73 -17.15 1.65
CA TYR A 475 -6.15 -17.23 2.01
C TYR A 475 -6.57 -16.30 3.15
N ASN A 476 -5.96 -15.11 3.26
CA ASN A 476 -6.33 -14.12 4.28
C ASN A 476 -7.40 -13.13 3.81
N GLY A 477 -7.80 -13.19 2.54
CA GLY A 477 -8.77 -12.28 1.94
C GLY A 477 -8.17 -10.98 1.41
N PHE A 478 -6.86 -10.82 1.51
CA PHE A 478 -6.18 -9.62 1.03
C PHE A 478 -5.88 -9.72 -0.47
N PRO A 479 -6.42 -8.84 -1.32
CA PRO A 479 -6.10 -8.84 -2.73
C PRO A 479 -4.64 -8.40 -2.93
N ASN A 480 -3.93 -9.12 -3.77
CA ASN A 480 -2.56 -8.79 -4.08
C ASN A 480 -2.47 -7.55 -4.96
N HIS A 481 -1.51 -6.70 -4.63
CA HIS A 481 -1.24 -5.47 -5.35
C HIS A 481 -0.45 -5.73 -6.66
N HIS A 482 0.53 -6.64 -6.59
CA HIS A 482 1.33 -7.12 -7.70
C HIS A 482 1.46 -8.64 -7.64
N GLY A 483 1.68 -9.28 -8.78
CA GLY A 483 1.81 -10.73 -8.84
C GLY A 483 3.16 -11.23 -8.35
N PRO A 484 3.24 -12.47 -7.87
CA PRO A 484 4.51 -13.13 -7.55
C PRO A 484 5.42 -13.27 -8.78
N ALA A 485 4.85 -13.14 -9.98
CA ALA A 485 5.58 -13.12 -11.25
C ALA A 485 6.75 -12.14 -11.30
N GLU A 486 6.73 -11.12 -10.45
CA GLU A 486 7.78 -10.11 -10.46
C GLU A 486 9.03 -10.55 -9.71
N ALA A 487 8.92 -11.51 -8.79
CA ALA A 487 10.03 -11.99 -7.99
C ALA A 487 9.97 -13.48 -7.61
N TRP A 488 9.10 -14.29 -8.22
CA TRP A 488 9.01 -15.75 -8.07
C TRP A 488 8.91 -16.23 -6.62
N GLN A 489 9.73 -17.22 -6.19
CA GLN A 489 9.73 -17.69 -4.81
C GLN A 489 10.09 -16.60 -3.82
N VAL A 490 11.02 -15.72 -4.18
CA VAL A 490 11.41 -14.58 -3.34
C VAL A 490 10.21 -13.69 -3.08
N GLY A 491 9.48 -13.33 -4.15
CA GLY A 491 8.24 -12.56 -4.05
C GLY A 491 7.17 -13.25 -3.22
N MET A 492 6.99 -14.57 -3.39
CA MET A 492 6.06 -15.34 -2.57
C MET A 492 6.44 -15.31 -1.10
N LEU A 493 7.71 -15.52 -0.76
CA LEU A 493 8.17 -15.61 0.62
C LEU A 493 7.97 -14.28 1.36
N TYR A 494 8.39 -13.17 0.80
CA TYR A 494 8.23 -11.90 1.53
C TYR A 494 6.77 -11.42 1.60
N ASN A 495 5.90 -11.86 0.68
CA ASN A 495 4.47 -11.59 0.76
C ASN A 495 3.74 -12.42 1.81
N LEU A 496 4.31 -13.52 2.30
CA LEU A 496 3.67 -14.35 3.32
C LEU A 496 3.54 -13.65 4.69
N VAL A 497 4.41 -12.73 5.02
CA VAL A 497 4.49 -12.16 6.38
C VAL A 497 3.62 -10.95 6.61
N TYR A 498 3.01 -10.41 5.57
CA TYR A 498 2.26 -9.16 5.66
C TYR A 498 0.77 -9.36 5.87
N ASN A 499 0.19 -8.40 6.60
CA ASN A 499 -1.23 -8.31 6.88
C ASN A 499 -1.94 -7.29 6.00
N ARG A 500 -1.25 -6.70 5.05
CA ARG A 500 -1.75 -5.74 4.06
C ARG A 500 -1.31 -6.11 2.65
N ASP A 501 -1.46 -5.21 1.69
CA ASP A 501 -1.00 -5.41 0.32
C ASP A 501 0.50 -5.74 0.26
N CYS A 502 0.88 -6.43 -0.78
CA CYS A 502 2.20 -7.00 -0.88
C CYS A 502 3.31 -5.95 -0.87
N MET A 503 4.46 -6.38 -0.40
CA MET A 503 5.68 -5.59 -0.30
C MET A 503 6.51 -5.54 -1.55
N ILE A 504 5.93 -5.89 -2.63
CA ILE A 504 6.66 -6.18 -3.85
C ILE A 504 7.50 -5.00 -4.35
N HIS A 505 7.21 -3.79 -3.89
CA HIS A 505 8.00 -2.62 -4.25
C HIS A 505 9.48 -2.75 -3.95
N GLU A 506 9.89 -3.60 -3.03
CA GLU A 506 11.30 -3.87 -2.76
C GLU A 506 12.01 -4.41 -4.01
N ILE A 507 11.39 -5.38 -4.71
CA ILE A 507 11.96 -5.98 -5.92
C ILE A 507 11.29 -5.46 -7.18
N VAL A 508 10.02 -5.09 -7.17
CA VAL A 508 9.34 -4.47 -8.30
C VAL A 508 10.06 -3.21 -8.75
N CYS A 509 10.59 -2.44 -7.82
CA CYS A 509 11.39 -1.29 -8.16
C CYS A 509 12.61 -1.68 -9.01
N GLU A 510 13.21 -2.82 -8.77
CA GLU A 510 14.32 -3.33 -9.58
C GLU A 510 13.83 -3.87 -10.93
N THR A 511 12.80 -4.68 -10.92
CA THR A 511 12.23 -5.25 -12.14
C THR A 511 11.52 -4.20 -12.99
N GLY A 512 10.85 -3.25 -12.33
CA GLY A 512 10.18 -2.11 -12.96
C GLY A 512 11.11 -0.99 -13.44
N SER A 513 12.41 -1.08 -13.14
CA SER A 513 13.40 -0.07 -13.55
C SER A 513 13.61 0.01 -15.06
N GLY A 514 13.23 -1.03 -15.79
CA GLY A 514 13.46 -1.19 -17.22
C GLY A 514 14.87 -1.66 -17.57
N ALA A 515 15.66 -2.06 -16.58
CA ALA A 515 16.97 -2.67 -16.83
C ALA A 515 16.84 -4.01 -17.54
N PRO A 516 17.75 -4.36 -18.44
CA PRO A 516 17.83 -5.68 -19.00
C PRO A 516 17.99 -6.73 -17.89
N TYR A 517 17.37 -7.90 -18.07
CA TYR A 517 17.42 -8.99 -17.08
C TYR A 517 18.84 -9.31 -16.59
N GLU A 518 19.80 -9.43 -17.51
CA GLU A 518 21.18 -9.79 -17.19
C GLU A 518 21.87 -8.73 -16.31
N VAL A 519 21.49 -7.46 -16.45
CA VAL A 519 21.99 -6.38 -15.60
C VAL A 519 21.40 -6.51 -14.20
N THR A 520 20.08 -6.67 -14.09
CA THR A 520 19.42 -6.85 -12.79
C THR A 520 19.94 -8.09 -12.09
N LYS A 521 20.00 -9.24 -12.80
CA LYS A 521 20.52 -10.49 -12.25
C LYS A 521 21.93 -10.33 -11.68
N LYS A 522 22.84 -9.73 -12.46
CA LYS A 522 24.22 -9.51 -12.02
C LYS A 522 24.28 -8.66 -10.74
N VAL A 523 23.60 -7.53 -10.72
CA VAL A 523 23.58 -6.63 -9.55
C VAL A 523 23.02 -7.33 -8.31
N MET A 524 21.91 -8.07 -8.47
CA MET A 524 21.29 -8.80 -7.37
C MET A 524 22.20 -9.92 -6.85
N GLU A 525 22.84 -10.67 -7.74
CA GLU A 525 23.77 -11.72 -7.35
C GLU A 525 25.05 -11.19 -6.70
N ASP A 526 25.56 -10.06 -7.14
CA ASP A 526 26.72 -9.40 -6.53
C ASP A 526 26.41 -8.94 -5.09
N PHE A 527 25.18 -8.50 -4.79
CA PHE A 527 24.79 -8.10 -3.45
C PHE A 527 24.32 -9.26 -2.56
N PHE A 528 23.58 -10.21 -3.12
CA PHE A 528 22.84 -11.22 -2.34
C PHE A 528 23.27 -12.65 -2.59
N GLY A 529 24.23 -12.87 -3.48
CA GLY A 529 24.80 -14.17 -3.79
C GLY A 529 24.21 -14.86 -5.02
N GLU A 530 25.01 -15.76 -5.60
CA GLU A 530 24.68 -16.49 -6.82
C GLU A 530 23.33 -17.20 -6.72
N GLY A 531 22.53 -17.12 -7.78
CA GLY A 531 21.21 -17.76 -7.88
C GLY A 531 20.12 -17.16 -7.00
N CYS A 532 20.33 -15.97 -6.43
CA CYS A 532 19.30 -15.31 -5.60
C CYS A 532 18.13 -14.74 -6.41
N TYR A 533 18.30 -14.50 -7.72
CA TYR A 533 17.34 -13.81 -8.56
C TYR A 533 17.07 -14.54 -9.88
N ASP A 534 15.80 -14.79 -10.14
CA ASP A 534 15.31 -15.70 -11.18
C ASP A 534 14.19 -15.11 -12.02
N LYS A 535 14.18 -13.82 -12.25
CA LYS A 535 13.19 -13.25 -13.19
C LYS A 535 13.53 -13.62 -14.63
N ALA A 536 13.64 -14.91 -14.92
CA ALA A 536 13.97 -15.41 -16.23
C ALA A 536 12.92 -16.40 -16.71
N LYS A 537 13.09 -16.79 -17.96
CA LYS A 537 12.32 -17.83 -18.63
C LYS A 537 12.42 -19.22 -18.00
N ALA A 538 13.36 -19.42 -17.07
CA ALA A 538 13.58 -20.67 -16.38
C ALA A 538 13.66 -20.45 -14.87
N TYR A 539 12.68 -20.95 -14.18
CA TYR A 539 12.63 -21.08 -12.75
C TYR A 539 13.69 -22.07 -12.26
N THR A 540 14.39 -21.70 -11.18
CA THR A 540 15.28 -22.60 -10.47
C THR A 540 14.73 -22.90 -9.05
N PRO A 541 15.02 -24.10 -8.50
CA PRO A 541 14.59 -24.44 -7.15
C PRO A 541 15.07 -23.44 -6.10
N ILE A 542 14.39 -23.42 -4.95
CA ILE A 542 14.78 -22.59 -3.81
C ILE A 542 16.19 -22.89 -3.36
N ASN A 543 16.93 -21.87 -3.00
CA ASN A 543 18.23 -21.95 -2.39
C ASN A 543 18.33 -20.95 -1.24
N GLU A 544 19.42 -21.03 -0.46
CA GLU A 544 19.63 -20.14 0.69
C GLU A 544 19.69 -18.66 0.29
N ASN A 545 20.27 -18.32 -0.86
CA ASN A 545 20.41 -16.93 -1.29
C ASN A 545 19.08 -16.31 -1.66
N LYS A 546 18.17 -17.07 -2.26
CA LYS A 546 16.77 -16.64 -2.49
C LYS A 546 16.05 -16.38 -1.17
N ALA A 547 16.17 -17.28 -0.20
CA ALA A 547 15.54 -17.10 1.10
C ALA A 547 16.15 -15.91 1.86
N LYS A 548 17.45 -15.70 1.79
CA LYS A 548 18.14 -14.52 2.37
C LYS A 548 17.70 -13.23 1.70
N LEU A 549 17.55 -13.21 0.37
CA LEU A 549 17.02 -12.05 -0.33
C LEU A 549 15.60 -11.72 0.10
N ALA A 550 14.73 -12.73 0.23
CA ALA A 550 13.38 -12.52 0.71
C ALA A 550 13.33 -11.94 2.13
N ALA A 551 14.17 -12.45 3.02
CA ALA A 551 14.31 -11.94 4.39
C ALA A 551 14.86 -10.51 4.42
N TYR A 552 15.86 -10.22 3.59
CA TYR A 552 16.37 -8.85 3.41
C TYR A 552 15.24 -7.89 3.03
N CYS A 553 14.44 -8.24 2.02
CA CYS A 553 13.31 -7.41 1.57
C CYS A 553 12.30 -7.13 2.68
N VAL A 554 11.98 -8.14 3.51
CA VAL A 554 11.07 -7.96 4.66
C VAL A 554 11.64 -6.98 5.67
N ASN A 555 12.88 -7.17 6.07
CA ASN A 555 13.54 -6.33 7.08
C ASN A 555 13.71 -4.90 6.57
N ASP A 556 14.16 -4.75 5.34
CA ASP A 556 14.35 -3.44 4.70
C ASP A 556 13.03 -2.67 4.59
N LYS A 557 11.96 -3.37 4.18
CA LYS A 557 10.61 -2.77 4.14
C LYS A 557 10.14 -2.31 5.51
N ASN A 558 10.32 -3.11 6.56
CA ASN A 558 9.95 -2.75 7.91
C ASN A 558 10.77 -1.56 8.44
N PHE A 559 12.04 -1.48 8.06
CA PHE A 559 12.85 -0.28 8.29
C PHE A 559 12.29 0.92 7.53
N HIS A 560 12.00 0.78 6.23
CA HIS A 560 11.44 1.88 5.42
C HIS A 560 10.14 2.42 6.00
N ASP A 561 9.22 1.54 6.37
CA ASP A 561 7.91 1.93 6.89
C ASP A 561 8.03 2.58 8.27
N SER A 562 9.08 2.25 9.01
CA SER A 562 9.39 2.87 10.30
C SER A 562 10.16 4.19 10.16
N ALA A 563 11.05 4.30 9.20
CA ALA A 563 11.73 5.54 8.83
C ALA A 563 10.87 6.45 7.92
N THR A 564 9.70 5.95 7.50
CA THR A 564 8.72 6.60 6.60
C THR A 564 9.32 7.00 5.24
N LEU A 565 10.14 6.11 4.69
CA LEU A 565 10.70 6.18 3.35
C LEU A 565 9.72 5.64 2.30
N CYS A 566 9.88 6.09 1.06
CA CYS A 566 9.06 5.63 -0.06
C CYS A 566 9.78 4.55 -0.86
N ASN A 567 9.20 3.37 -0.94
CA ASN A 567 9.74 2.23 -1.68
C ASN A 567 9.80 2.43 -3.21
N TRP A 568 9.23 3.49 -3.73
CA TRP A 568 9.42 3.89 -5.11
C TRP A 568 10.83 4.44 -5.37
N MET A 569 11.54 4.88 -4.35
CA MET A 569 12.92 5.32 -4.40
C MET A 569 13.88 4.34 -3.72
N TRP A 570 13.50 3.84 -2.59
CA TRP A 570 14.31 3.01 -1.71
C TRP A 570 13.92 1.53 -1.81
N PRO A 571 14.86 0.59 -1.68
CA PRO A 571 16.31 0.79 -1.58
C PRO A 571 16.95 1.21 -2.90
N MET A 572 18.21 1.65 -2.82
CA MET A 572 19.00 2.03 -4.00
C MET A 572 19.91 0.86 -4.42
N THR A 573 19.32 -0.23 -4.89
CA THR A 573 20.08 -1.43 -5.32
C THR A 573 20.70 -1.27 -6.70
N GLN A 574 20.07 -0.52 -7.60
CA GLN A 574 20.55 -0.30 -8.96
C GLN A 574 20.73 1.18 -9.29
N SER A 575 21.60 1.42 -10.25
CA SER A 575 21.87 2.72 -10.84
C SER A 575 21.96 2.59 -12.36
N PRO A 576 21.49 3.56 -13.17
CA PRO A 576 21.69 3.54 -14.61
C PRO A 576 23.14 3.86 -15.03
N SER A 577 24.04 4.09 -14.08
CA SER A 577 25.43 4.49 -14.36
C SER A 577 26.31 3.29 -14.73
N LYS A 578 26.90 3.30 -15.93
CA LYS A 578 27.90 2.32 -16.36
C LYS A 578 29.18 2.39 -15.55
N GLU A 579 29.55 3.58 -15.07
CA GLU A 579 30.74 3.77 -14.25
C GLU A 579 30.66 3.04 -12.91
N ARG A 580 29.43 2.75 -12.48
CA ARG A 580 29.11 1.96 -11.29
C ARG A 580 28.82 0.48 -11.61
N ASP A 581 29.03 0.06 -12.82
CA ASP A 581 28.58 -1.27 -13.29
C ASP A 581 27.12 -1.55 -12.95
N TYR A 582 26.29 -0.50 -13.01
CA TYR A 582 24.86 -0.45 -12.69
C TYR A 582 24.50 -0.72 -11.21
N HIS A 583 25.46 -0.81 -10.29
CA HIS A 583 25.19 -0.96 -8.87
C HIS A 583 24.73 0.34 -8.24
N GLY A 584 23.73 0.22 -7.39
CA GLY A 584 23.30 1.28 -6.50
C GLY A 584 24.23 1.44 -5.29
N ASP A 585 23.65 1.82 -4.17
CA ASP A 585 24.36 2.03 -2.93
C ASP A 585 23.46 1.65 -1.74
N LEU A 586 23.66 0.47 -1.18
CA LEU A 586 22.85 -0.03 -0.08
C LEU A 586 23.17 0.64 1.27
N ASP A 587 24.39 1.20 1.41
CA ASP A 587 24.79 1.88 2.64
C ASP A 587 24.14 3.27 2.77
N LEU A 588 23.58 3.80 1.67
CA LEU A 588 23.04 5.16 1.62
C LEU A 588 21.95 5.42 2.68
N GLN A 589 21.13 4.43 3.00
CA GLN A 589 20.10 4.54 4.04
C GLN A 589 20.74 4.75 5.42
N ALA A 590 21.76 3.97 5.74
CA ALA A 590 22.49 4.06 7.00
C ALA A 590 23.28 5.38 7.10
N ASP A 591 23.84 5.83 5.98
CA ASP A 591 24.53 7.11 5.89
C ASP A 591 23.59 8.29 6.18
N PHE A 592 22.36 8.26 5.63
CA PHE A 592 21.37 9.28 5.94
C PHE A 592 20.90 9.23 7.38
N MET A 593 20.64 8.03 7.92
CA MET A 593 20.30 7.86 9.33
C MET A 593 21.41 8.45 10.24
N THR A 594 22.66 8.12 9.95
CA THR A 594 23.81 8.65 10.70
C THR A 594 23.92 10.17 10.60
N ALA A 595 23.77 10.73 9.38
CA ALA A 595 23.87 12.17 9.17
C ALA A 595 22.74 12.95 9.85
N VAL A 596 21.54 12.38 9.87
CA VAL A 596 20.38 13.04 10.47
C VAL A 596 20.39 12.93 11.98
N THR A 597 20.64 11.74 12.54
CA THR A 597 20.50 11.49 13.98
C THR A 597 21.79 11.77 14.78
N GLY A 598 22.94 11.69 14.13
CA GLY A 598 24.25 11.75 14.80
C GLY A 598 24.66 10.43 15.48
N GLU A 599 23.82 9.42 15.44
CA GLU A 599 24.12 8.06 15.87
C GLU A 599 24.73 7.27 14.71
N THR A 600 25.60 6.31 15.00
CA THR A 600 26.23 5.52 13.94
C THR A 600 25.33 4.36 13.53
N TYR A 601 24.88 4.37 12.28
CA TYR A 601 24.14 3.27 11.66
C TYR A 601 24.99 2.58 10.60
N THR A 602 24.72 1.30 10.39
CA THR A 602 25.23 0.50 9.29
C THR A 602 24.07 -0.19 8.59
N GLN A 603 24.22 -0.59 7.34
CA GLN A 603 23.18 -1.35 6.64
C GLN A 603 22.80 -2.63 7.37
N ALA A 604 23.77 -3.35 7.93
CA ALA A 604 23.51 -4.54 8.75
C ALA A 604 22.70 -4.20 10.02
N GLY A 605 22.98 -3.06 10.67
CA GLY A 605 22.22 -2.57 11.82
C GLY A 605 20.77 -2.26 11.46
N LEU A 606 20.54 -1.62 10.32
CA LEU A 606 19.18 -1.34 9.83
C LEU A 606 18.41 -2.63 9.53
N GLN A 607 19.08 -3.66 9.01
CA GLN A 607 18.48 -4.98 8.82
C GLN A 607 18.08 -5.63 10.17
N GLU A 608 18.89 -5.49 11.22
CA GLU A 608 18.57 -5.97 12.57
C GLU A 608 17.38 -5.19 13.17
N ASP A 609 17.31 -3.88 12.97
CA ASP A 609 16.17 -3.07 13.40
C ASP A 609 14.87 -3.46 12.66
N GLY A 610 14.95 -3.66 11.35
CA GLY A 610 13.85 -4.19 10.55
C GLY A 610 13.43 -5.59 11.01
N ALA A 611 14.39 -6.45 11.31
CA ALA A 611 14.11 -7.79 11.85
C ALA A 611 13.40 -7.74 13.21
N ARG A 612 13.80 -6.84 14.11
CA ARG A 612 13.08 -6.63 15.39
C ARG A 612 11.60 -6.31 15.15
N ILE A 613 11.32 -5.41 14.20
CA ILE A 613 9.94 -5.03 13.86
C ILE A 613 9.18 -6.20 13.23
N THR A 614 9.85 -6.99 12.38
CA THR A 614 9.30 -8.24 11.82
C THR A 614 8.88 -9.22 12.92
N GLN A 615 9.70 -9.39 13.97
CA GLN A 615 9.36 -10.27 15.09
C GLN A 615 8.16 -9.76 15.87
N MET A 616 8.05 -8.45 16.12
CA MET A 616 6.87 -7.86 16.76
C MET A 616 5.60 -8.14 15.95
N LEU A 617 5.61 -7.84 14.65
CA LEU A 617 4.48 -8.10 13.77
C LEU A 617 4.07 -9.58 13.82
N ARG A 618 5.04 -10.47 13.72
CA ARG A 618 4.77 -11.91 13.69
C ARG A 618 4.19 -12.43 15.00
N ALA A 619 4.70 -11.98 16.13
CA ALA A 619 4.17 -12.33 17.45
C ALA A 619 2.73 -11.81 17.64
N MET A 620 2.46 -10.55 17.29
CA MET A 620 1.10 -9.98 17.35
C MET A 620 0.14 -10.71 16.41
N THR A 621 0.59 -11.09 15.21
CA THR A 621 -0.20 -11.88 14.28
C THR A 621 -0.57 -13.25 14.86
N ALA A 622 0.37 -13.92 15.52
CA ALA A 622 0.10 -15.21 16.18
C ALA A 622 -0.98 -15.08 17.29
N ILE A 623 -0.91 -14.01 18.09
CA ILE A 623 -1.92 -13.74 19.12
C ILE A 623 -3.28 -13.48 18.48
N SER A 624 -3.34 -12.63 17.46
CA SER A 624 -4.58 -12.29 16.76
C SER A 624 -5.23 -13.52 16.11
N PHE A 625 -4.43 -14.37 15.47
CA PHE A 625 -4.94 -15.60 14.85
C PHE A 625 -5.42 -16.63 15.86
N GLN A 626 -4.69 -16.80 16.98
CA GLN A 626 -5.20 -17.66 18.06
C GLN A 626 -6.53 -17.18 18.58
N GLN A 627 -6.67 -15.88 18.79
CA GLN A 627 -7.89 -15.30 19.34
C GLN A 627 -9.07 -15.39 18.36
N ASN A 628 -8.87 -15.03 17.09
CA ASN A 628 -9.96 -14.85 16.14
C ASN A 628 -10.18 -16.06 15.22
N CYS A 629 -9.16 -16.92 15.05
CA CYS A 629 -9.22 -18.11 14.21
C CYS A 629 -9.11 -19.43 15.01
N GLY A 630 -8.86 -19.34 16.32
CA GLY A 630 -8.74 -20.50 17.21
C GLY A 630 -7.39 -21.24 17.09
N SER A 631 -6.44 -20.72 16.33
CA SER A 631 -5.12 -21.35 16.13
C SER A 631 -4.04 -20.31 15.88
N ALA A 632 -2.91 -20.43 16.59
CA ALA A 632 -1.70 -19.67 16.33
C ALA A 632 -0.77 -20.32 15.28
N ASN A 633 -1.20 -21.41 14.63
CA ASN A 633 -0.40 -22.02 13.58
C ASN A 633 -0.41 -21.15 12.31
N LEU A 634 0.47 -20.17 12.28
CA LEU A 634 0.54 -19.21 11.18
C LEU A 634 0.92 -19.88 9.84
N ARG A 635 1.71 -20.95 9.87
CA ARG A 635 2.04 -21.67 8.64
C ARG A 635 0.81 -22.19 7.91
N GLN A 636 -0.21 -22.63 8.67
CA GLN A 636 -1.45 -23.19 8.11
C GLN A 636 -2.54 -22.13 7.94
N GLU A 637 -2.65 -21.21 8.89
CA GLU A 637 -3.77 -20.26 8.95
C GLU A 637 -3.51 -18.95 8.22
N HIS A 638 -2.25 -18.47 8.27
CA HIS A 638 -1.84 -17.20 7.68
C HIS A 638 -1.06 -17.39 6.37
N ASP A 639 0.00 -18.21 6.39
CA ASP A 639 0.91 -18.42 5.27
C ASP A 639 0.41 -19.49 4.28
N ALA A 640 -0.89 -19.74 4.26
CA ALA A 640 -1.53 -20.68 3.35
C ALA A 640 -1.63 -20.07 1.94
N ILE A 641 -0.78 -20.54 1.04
CA ILE A 641 -0.69 -20.04 -0.34
C ILE A 641 -1.87 -20.60 -1.14
N CYS A 642 -2.49 -19.76 -1.96
CA CYS A 642 -3.59 -20.13 -2.85
C CYS A 642 -3.15 -21.17 -3.89
N ASP A 643 -4.02 -22.13 -4.19
CA ASP A 643 -3.71 -23.26 -5.07
C ASP A 643 -3.43 -22.81 -6.51
N TRP A 644 -4.06 -21.72 -6.97
CA TRP A 644 -3.84 -21.20 -8.33
C TRP A 644 -2.36 -20.88 -8.61
N VAL A 645 -1.58 -20.56 -7.58
CA VAL A 645 -0.14 -20.27 -7.71
C VAL A 645 0.64 -21.51 -8.18
N PHE A 646 0.14 -22.71 -7.87
CA PHE A 646 0.79 -24.00 -8.19
C PHE A 646 0.15 -24.73 -9.36
N ASP A 647 -1.16 -24.73 -9.41
CA ASP A 647 -1.92 -25.72 -10.22
C ASP A 647 -2.53 -25.12 -11.49
N LYS A 648 -2.15 -23.90 -11.82
CA LYS A 648 -2.83 -23.19 -12.89
C LYS A 648 -2.51 -23.66 -14.30
N ASP A 649 -3.49 -23.37 -15.16
CA ASP A 649 -3.49 -23.53 -16.60
C ASP A 649 -2.11 -23.22 -17.20
N PRO A 650 -1.50 -24.16 -17.94
CA PRO A 650 -0.21 -23.94 -18.61
C PRO A 650 -0.19 -22.76 -19.57
N ASP A 651 -1.37 -22.31 -20.03
CA ASP A 651 -1.49 -21.11 -20.86
C ASP A 651 -1.50 -19.81 -20.07
N PHE A 652 -1.57 -19.89 -18.74
CA PHE A 652 -1.51 -18.72 -17.88
C PHE A 652 -0.05 -18.32 -17.59
N LYS A 653 0.26 -17.08 -17.91
CA LYS A 653 1.60 -16.53 -17.76
C LYS A 653 1.73 -15.66 -16.51
N ALA A 654 1.36 -16.20 -15.34
CA ALA A 654 1.56 -15.51 -14.05
C ALA A 654 3.04 -15.24 -13.78
N PHE A 655 3.88 -16.15 -14.25
CA PHE A 655 5.32 -16.08 -14.13
C PHE A 655 5.90 -15.99 -15.54
N GLU A 656 6.20 -14.83 -16.00
CA GLU A 656 6.67 -14.46 -17.35
C GLU A 656 6.78 -15.57 -18.41
N GLU A 657 6.20 -15.33 -19.56
CA GLU A 657 6.29 -16.17 -20.77
C GLU A 657 5.83 -17.63 -20.62
N GLY A 658 4.96 -17.91 -19.67
CA GLY A 658 4.29 -19.20 -19.57
C GLY A 658 5.18 -20.38 -19.21
N THR A 659 6.32 -20.12 -18.58
CA THR A 659 7.31 -21.16 -18.43
C THR A 659 7.23 -21.90 -17.12
N THR A 660 6.59 -21.35 -16.03
CA THR A 660 6.72 -22.05 -14.76
C THR A 660 5.61 -21.78 -13.77
N LYS A 661 5.03 -22.85 -13.30
CA LYS A 661 4.33 -22.93 -12.02
C LYS A 661 5.37 -23.02 -10.92
N LEU A 662 5.09 -22.42 -9.76
CA LEU A 662 5.86 -22.76 -8.58
C LEU A 662 5.60 -24.24 -8.22
N ASP A 663 6.65 -24.94 -7.85
CA ASP A 663 6.53 -26.30 -7.32
C ASP A 663 6.11 -26.21 -5.85
N ARG A 664 5.05 -26.96 -5.47
CA ARG A 664 4.49 -26.93 -4.13
C ARG A 664 5.48 -27.45 -3.07
N ALA A 665 6.19 -28.53 -3.36
CA ALA A 665 7.18 -29.10 -2.44
C ALA A 665 8.38 -28.17 -2.28
N ASP A 666 8.79 -27.51 -3.35
CA ASP A 666 9.85 -26.53 -3.31
C ASP A 666 9.46 -25.28 -2.52
N MET A 667 8.20 -24.82 -2.62
CA MET A 667 7.69 -23.71 -1.79
C MET A 667 7.58 -24.06 -0.30
N GLU A 668 7.23 -25.28 0.05
CA GLU A 668 7.26 -25.70 1.46
C GLU A 668 8.70 -25.72 2.01
N LYS A 669 9.67 -26.19 1.22
CA LYS A 669 11.09 -26.07 1.55
C LYS A 669 11.54 -24.60 1.63
N ALA A 670 11.02 -23.75 0.76
CA ALA A 670 11.31 -22.32 0.80
C ALA A 670 10.83 -21.67 2.10
N LYS A 671 9.61 -22.03 2.58
CA LYS A 671 9.12 -21.58 3.89
C LYS A 671 10.04 -22.05 5.02
N ASP A 672 10.52 -23.31 4.99
CA ASP A 672 11.42 -23.81 6.01
C ASP A 672 12.72 -22.99 6.10
N LEU A 673 13.36 -22.74 4.95
CA LEU A 673 14.57 -21.91 4.91
C LEU A 673 14.31 -20.47 5.37
N PHE A 674 13.19 -19.91 5.00
CA PHE A 674 12.78 -18.56 5.37
C PHE A 674 12.49 -18.44 6.88
N TYR A 675 11.80 -19.44 7.46
CA TYR A 675 11.53 -19.50 8.89
C TYR A 675 12.82 -19.67 9.70
N ASP A 676 13.77 -20.49 9.22
CA ASP A 676 15.07 -20.65 9.87
C ASP A 676 15.84 -19.31 9.95
N ILE A 677 15.81 -18.52 8.88
CA ILE A 677 16.49 -17.21 8.85
C ILE A 677 15.89 -16.27 9.91
N PHE A 678 14.56 -16.29 10.07
CA PHE A 678 13.88 -15.48 11.07
C PHE A 678 13.89 -16.08 12.48
N GLY A 679 14.31 -17.32 12.65
CA GLY A 679 14.24 -18.03 13.93
C GLY A 679 12.79 -18.34 14.35
N TRP A 680 11.95 -18.69 13.38
CA TRP A 680 10.58 -19.13 13.61
C TRP A 680 10.47 -20.65 13.62
N ASP A 681 9.55 -21.15 14.41
CA ASP A 681 9.24 -22.58 14.42
C ASP A 681 8.72 -23.05 13.06
N ARG A 682 9.35 -24.07 12.48
CA ARG A 682 9.00 -24.54 11.13
C ARG A 682 7.58 -25.07 11.02
N THR A 683 7.04 -25.62 12.11
CA THR A 683 5.69 -26.21 12.12
C THR A 683 4.61 -25.17 12.15
N THR A 684 4.83 -24.09 12.90
CA THR A 684 3.81 -23.09 13.18
C THR A 684 4.08 -21.73 12.56
N GLY A 685 5.32 -21.41 12.21
CA GLY A 685 5.73 -20.09 11.75
C GLY A 685 5.73 -19.03 12.85
N VAL A 686 5.65 -19.41 14.12
CA VAL A 686 5.70 -18.49 15.28
C VAL A 686 7.14 -18.23 15.68
N PRO A 687 7.51 -16.98 16.05
CA PRO A 687 8.84 -16.70 16.56
C PRO A 687 9.17 -17.54 17.81
N THR A 688 10.38 -18.12 17.87
CA THR A 688 10.82 -18.83 19.07
C THR A 688 11.10 -17.84 20.21
N ARG A 689 11.07 -18.33 21.46
CA ARG A 689 11.47 -17.53 22.64
C ARG A 689 12.87 -16.96 22.46
N GLU A 690 13.83 -17.81 22.08
CA GLU A 690 15.22 -17.42 21.85
C GLU A 690 15.32 -16.24 20.84
N THR A 691 14.54 -16.31 19.78
CA THR A 691 14.50 -15.25 18.77
C THR A 691 13.94 -13.94 19.33
N LEU A 692 12.84 -13.99 20.05
CA LEU A 692 12.27 -12.78 20.66
C LEU A 692 13.23 -12.17 21.69
N GLU A 693 13.87 -12.98 22.54
CA GLU A 693 14.88 -12.51 23.49
C GLU A 693 16.10 -11.88 22.79
N LYS A 694 16.56 -12.47 21.67
CA LYS A 694 17.64 -11.91 20.84
C LYS A 694 17.34 -10.48 20.40
N TYR A 695 16.08 -10.18 20.08
CA TYR A 695 15.63 -8.86 19.60
C TYR A 695 15.11 -7.94 20.71
N ASP A 696 15.37 -8.25 21.99
CA ASP A 696 14.90 -7.45 23.15
C ASP A 696 13.36 -7.36 23.23
N LEU A 697 12.70 -8.50 22.96
CA LEU A 697 11.25 -8.69 22.96
C LEU A 697 10.83 -9.82 23.92
N ALA A 698 11.53 -9.97 25.05
CA ALA A 698 11.28 -11.02 26.03
C ALA A 698 9.85 -10.93 26.62
N ASP A 699 9.31 -9.73 26.76
CA ASP A 699 7.93 -9.49 27.20
C ASP A 699 6.89 -10.10 26.25
N MET A 700 7.15 -10.06 24.94
CA MET A 700 6.30 -10.71 23.95
C MET A 700 6.43 -12.24 24.02
N ALA A 701 7.63 -12.76 24.27
CA ALA A 701 7.84 -14.19 24.48
C ALA A 701 7.06 -14.71 25.72
N ASP A 702 7.09 -13.94 26.82
CA ASP A 702 6.34 -14.26 28.04
C ASP A 702 4.83 -14.25 27.81
N ASP A 703 4.33 -13.31 26.99
CA ASP A 703 2.91 -13.25 26.65
C ASP A 703 2.49 -14.42 25.75
N LEU A 704 3.29 -14.80 24.76
CA LEU A 704 3.04 -16.00 23.93
C LEU A 704 2.99 -17.29 24.79
N GLU A 705 3.90 -17.43 25.75
CA GLU A 705 3.91 -18.55 26.67
C GLU A 705 2.69 -18.57 27.58
N LYS A 706 2.36 -17.43 28.19
CA LYS A 706 1.17 -17.28 29.04
C LYS A 706 -0.11 -17.61 28.31
N ARG A 707 -0.21 -17.32 27.03
CA ARG A 707 -1.35 -17.65 26.16
C ARG A 707 -1.33 -19.10 25.70
N GLY A 708 -0.33 -19.89 26.04
CA GLY A 708 -0.19 -21.29 25.65
C GLY A 708 0.14 -21.48 24.16
N ILE A 709 0.63 -20.44 23.46
CA ILE A 709 0.96 -20.52 22.05
C ILE A 709 2.11 -21.50 21.82
N TYR A 710 3.13 -21.49 22.68
CA TYR A 710 4.25 -22.44 22.59
C TYR A 710 3.86 -23.89 22.98
N ALA A 711 2.90 -24.08 23.89
CA ALA A 711 2.45 -25.41 24.25
C ALA A 711 1.67 -26.11 23.13
N GLN A 712 1.02 -25.37 22.25
CA GLN A 712 0.37 -25.92 21.07
C GLN A 712 1.37 -26.48 20.05
N ASN A 713 2.61 -25.94 20.04
CA ASN A 713 3.66 -26.38 19.14
C ASN A 713 4.20 -27.78 19.52
N THR A 714 4.17 -28.14 20.80
CA THR A 714 4.63 -29.46 21.28
C THR A 714 3.59 -30.57 21.05
N ALA A 715 2.31 -30.23 20.97
CA ALA A 715 1.24 -31.20 20.72
C ALA A 715 1.06 -31.59 19.24
N ALA A 716 1.56 -30.78 18.33
CA ALA A 716 1.56 -31.06 16.89
C ALA A 716 2.79 -31.84 16.40
N ALA A 717 3.80 -32.02 17.26
CA ALA A 717 5.03 -32.74 16.98
C ALA A 717 5.04 -34.21 17.49
N GLU A 718 3.99 -34.62 18.23
CA GLU A 718 3.66 -35.99 18.59
C GLU A 718 2.57 -36.57 17.68
#